data_1f498ed7b4b5879894fd56e2a0c93a77
#
_entry.id   1f498ed7b4b5879894fd56e2a0c93a77
#
_cell.length_a   1.000
_cell.length_b   1.000
_cell.length_c   1.000
_cell.angle_alpha   90.00
_cell.angle_beta   90.00
_cell.angle_gamma   90.00
#
_symmetry.space_group_name_H-M   'P 1'
#
loop_
_entity.id
_entity.type
_entity.pdbx_description
1 polymer ?
#
loop_
_entity_poly.entity_id
_entity_poly.type
_entity_poly.pdbx_seq_one_letter_code
_entity_poly.pdbx_strand_id
1 'polypeptide(L)'
;MKGFDVWAHSPSAVTGQWHALAEHVRSTARLARSFAVSFGAADLAWALGLVHDAGKCSAEWQSKLQRVAATGERVGIDHKRVGALLVRDRALAAAMAVSGHHGGLGRVRSLAALTPEPGDRETLRRFLAVVPEASALADGPSLLPEAWGESPMVGEMGVRMVFSALVDADHLDTAAHAHGLAAPRVAPPADMGGLVRRFEANRVALLAERGDGREVSDVDRVRAALYEDVVRRAVGEPGVYRLPAPTGSGKTMTAAGFALHHAAEHGKARVVVAVPFTTITQQNAGVYRDLLGDEVVLEHHSNAELDDRRLRLAAENWDSPFVVTTTVQLFDSLFGRRPARSRKLHRLANAVVVLDEVQALPMSLLVPILDALKVLTRHFGTTVLLASATQPSFEHLRVWDSLDIKPLVDAPVELFTRLRRVRYEWQVDPQPTLAQIAEQVARERQALVIVNTVGQARRLFRMVAEQAPAAEVVHLSTRMCPRHRETALTRIRGLLDDGEPVLVVSTQLIEAGVDVDFPVVFRALAPAESLQQAAGRANREGRLPGLGRVVVFDASDAPVPRFYRAGVSKTLGIFGPGRDPDDPALLDRYYRSLYTGLNVDEAERGAVIQASRMELDFEAVADGPERDGGGGKRDRGLAFRMIDEDPVSVIVTEYDPEARAAELVERLRTGSGPLGAVLRELRGHMVSLPRAVATAPHVRALCKPVIAGHEDLWEWQGGYDVHVGVDEEAIGEDTVW
;
A
#
# COMPACT_ATOMS: atom_id res chain seq x y z
N MET A 1 49.85 22.79 -6.70
CA MET A 1 48.53 23.42 -6.92
C MET A 1 47.81 23.30 -5.60
N LYS A 2 47.44 24.43 -4.94
CA LYS A 2 46.61 24.39 -3.73
C LYS A 2 45.28 23.75 -4.14
N GLY A 3 44.86 22.64 -3.46
CA GLY A 3 43.63 21.95 -3.74
C GLY A 3 42.45 22.91 -3.68
N PHE A 4 41.64 22.97 -4.72
CA PHE A 4 40.36 23.65 -4.67
C PHE A 4 39.44 22.82 -3.76
N ASP A 5 39.03 23.42 -2.64
CA ASP A 5 37.98 22.83 -1.81
C ASP A 5 36.67 22.81 -2.61
N VAL A 6 36.15 21.62 -2.87
CA VAL A 6 34.90 21.40 -3.63
C VAL A 6 33.86 20.81 -2.68
N TRP A 7 32.73 21.48 -2.58
CA TRP A 7 31.70 21.20 -1.60
C TRP A 7 30.46 20.55 -2.24
N ALA A 8 29.89 19.59 -1.57
CA ALA A 8 28.60 18.98 -1.93
C ALA A 8 27.41 19.76 -1.38
N HIS A 9 27.51 20.20 -0.11
CA HIS A 9 26.45 20.90 0.58
C HIS A 9 27.00 22.09 1.39
N SER A 10 26.11 23.06 1.70
CA SER A 10 26.37 24.19 2.60
C SER A 10 26.73 23.71 4.00
N PRO A 11 27.27 24.59 4.86
CA PRO A 11 27.63 24.25 6.23
C PRO A 11 26.45 23.66 7.00
N SER A 12 26.70 22.58 7.76
CA SER A 12 25.73 22.06 8.70
C SER A 12 25.37 23.11 9.74
N ALA A 13 24.08 23.30 10.00
CA ALA A 13 23.61 24.21 11.05
C ALA A 13 24.07 23.78 12.47
N VAL A 14 24.45 22.49 12.62
CA VAL A 14 24.89 21.93 13.92
C VAL A 14 26.40 22.12 14.13
N THR A 15 27.22 21.84 13.09
CA THR A 15 28.69 21.82 13.22
C THR A 15 29.36 23.03 12.60
N GLY A 16 28.69 23.77 11.73
CA GLY A 16 29.29 24.83 10.94
C GLY A 16 30.24 24.38 9.83
N GLN A 17 30.40 23.08 9.63
CA GLN A 17 31.32 22.51 8.66
C GLN A 17 30.66 22.31 7.31
N TRP A 18 31.42 22.60 6.23
CA TRP A 18 31.05 22.29 4.87
C TRP A 18 31.16 20.81 4.58
N HIS A 19 30.31 20.27 3.71
CA HIS A 19 30.39 18.89 3.26
C HIS A 19 31.28 18.77 2.02
N ALA A 20 32.44 18.15 2.16
CA ALA A 20 33.35 17.95 1.05
C ALA A 20 32.75 16.99 -0.01
N LEU A 21 32.80 17.36 -1.29
CA LEU A 21 32.20 16.55 -2.37
C LEU A 21 32.82 15.12 -2.43
N ALA A 22 34.13 15.01 -2.26
CA ALA A 22 34.81 13.72 -2.28
C ALA A 22 34.38 12.78 -1.14
N GLU A 23 34.09 13.34 0.03
CA GLU A 23 33.58 12.57 1.17
C GLU A 23 32.15 12.11 0.92
N HIS A 24 31.30 13.02 0.46
CA HIS A 24 29.90 12.76 0.13
C HIS A 24 29.76 11.64 -0.90
N VAL A 25 30.38 11.77 -2.08
CA VAL A 25 30.22 10.76 -3.14
C VAL A 25 30.81 9.40 -2.75
N ARG A 26 31.91 9.37 -1.98
CA ARG A 26 32.48 8.11 -1.46
C ARG A 26 31.59 7.44 -0.41
N SER A 27 31.02 8.24 0.47
CA SER A 27 30.07 7.74 1.48
C SER A 27 28.81 7.20 0.81
N THR A 28 28.21 7.97 -0.10
CA THR A 28 27.06 7.54 -0.90
C THR A 28 27.38 6.26 -1.70
N ALA A 29 28.53 6.18 -2.33
CA ALA A 29 28.95 5.00 -3.09
C ALA A 29 29.06 3.75 -2.20
N ARG A 30 29.66 3.86 -1.01
CA ARG A 30 29.79 2.74 -0.05
C ARG A 30 28.43 2.26 0.42
N LEU A 31 27.51 3.18 0.75
CA LEU A 31 26.16 2.84 1.17
C LEU A 31 25.37 2.18 0.04
N ALA A 32 25.34 2.80 -1.14
CA ALA A 32 24.63 2.25 -2.29
C ALA A 32 25.14 0.84 -2.66
N ARG A 33 26.47 0.65 -2.61
CA ARG A 33 27.09 -0.66 -2.78
C ARG A 33 26.56 -1.69 -1.78
N SER A 34 26.54 -1.33 -0.50
CA SER A 34 26.06 -2.23 0.56
C SER A 34 24.59 -2.62 0.40
N PHE A 35 23.76 -1.68 -0.04
CA PHE A 35 22.34 -1.93 -0.31
C PHE A 35 22.11 -2.84 -1.51
N ALA A 36 23.00 -2.78 -2.52
CA ALA A 36 22.86 -3.52 -3.77
C ALA A 36 23.51 -4.92 -3.74
N VAL A 37 24.16 -5.33 -2.64
CA VAL A 37 24.75 -6.67 -2.51
C VAL A 37 23.70 -7.76 -2.67
N SER A 38 22.54 -7.59 -2.06
CA SER A 38 21.46 -8.60 -2.03
C SER A 38 20.85 -8.94 -3.40
N PHE A 39 21.09 -8.10 -4.41
CA PHE A 39 20.61 -8.31 -5.78
C PHE A 39 21.71 -8.23 -6.84
N GLY A 40 22.98 -8.48 -6.44
CA GLY A 40 24.09 -8.67 -7.36
C GLY A 40 24.56 -7.42 -8.12
N ALA A 41 24.17 -6.21 -7.69
CA ALA A 41 24.47 -4.96 -8.38
C ALA A 41 25.42 -4.04 -7.58
N ALA A 42 26.23 -4.60 -6.68
CA ALA A 42 27.07 -3.85 -5.76
C ALA A 42 28.06 -2.89 -6.48
N ASP A 43 28.76 -3.36 -7.49
CA ASP A 43 29.74 -2.55 -8.22
C ASP A 43 29.09 -1.48 -9.09
N LEU A 44 27.95 -1.79 -9.69
CA LEU A 44 27.11 -0.81 -10.39
C LEU A 44 26.66 0.30 -9.44
N ALA A 45 26.09 -0.06 -8.31
CA ALA A 45 25.58 0.91 -7.32
C ALA A 45 26.72 1.79 -6.75
N TRP A 46 27.91 1.20 -6.54
CA TRP A 46 29.11 1.95 -6.16
C TRP A 46 29.48 2.97 -7.24
N ALA A 47 29.53 2.56 -8.52
CA ALA A 47 29.86 3.43 -9.64
C ALA A 47 28.86 4.61 -9.73
N LEU A 48 27.56 4.33 -9.67
CA LEU A 48 26.51 5.36 -9.72
C LEU A 48 26.62 6.33 -8.54
N GLY A 49 26.83 5.81 -7.32
CA GLY A 49 27.01 6.62 -6.12
C GLY A 49 28.25 7.50 -6.19
N LEU A 50 29.34 7.03 -6.80
CA LEU A 50 30.57 7.80 -6.93
C LEU A 50 30.40 9.02 -7.87
N VAL A 51 29.57 8.89 -8.92
CA VAL A 51 29.46 9.93 -9.97
C VAL A 51 28.20 10.78 -9.92
N HIS A 52 27.22 10.47 -9.07
CA HIS A 52 25.89 11.10 -9.13
C HIS A 52 25.94 12.63 -9.07
N ASP A 53 26.88 13.18 -8.33
CA ASP A 53 27.06 14.60 -8.07
C ASP A 53 28.29 15.21 -8.78
N ALA A 54 28.86 14.55 -9.79
CA ALA A 54 30.07 14.99 -10.48
C ALA A 54 29.98 16.43 -11.04
N GLY A 55 28.79 16.84 -11.48
CA GLY A 55 28.57 18.20 -12.00
C GLY A 55 28.66 19.30 -10.94
N LYS A 56 28.62 18.99 -9.65
CA LYS A 56 28.89 19.95 -8.56
C LYS A 56 30.32 20.48 -8.60
N CYS A 57 31.25 19.85 -9.35
CA CYS A 57 32.59 20.36 -9.58
C CYS A 57 32.67 21.58 -10.53
N SER A 58 31.57 21.99 -11.17
CA SER A 58 31.57 23.19 -12.01
C SER A 58 31.85 24.46 -11.19
N ALA A 59 32.60 25.41 -11.76
CA ALA A 59 32.91 26.66 -11.09
C ALA A 59 31.65 27.49 -10.78
N GLU A 60 30.69 27.43 -11.70
CA GLU A 60 29.42 28.13 -11.56
C GLU A 60 28.63 27.60 -10.38
N TRP A 61 28.50 26.24 -10.26
CA TRP A 61 27.80 25.60 -9.18
C TRP A 61 28.42 25.92 -7.81
N GLN A 62 29.77 25.81 -7.69
CA GLN A 62 30.49 26.12 -6.46
C GLN A 62 30.32 27.59 -6.05
N SER A 63 30.45 28.53 -7.01
CA SER A 63 30.26 29.96 -6.74
C SER A 63 28.84 30.29 -6.28
N LYS A 64 27.85 29.62 -6.87
CA LYS A 64 26.45 29.85 -6.46
C LYS A 64 26.15 29.19 -5.10
N LEU A 65 26.68 28.00 -4.82
CA LEU A 65 26.53 27.37 -3.50
C LEU A 65 27.06 28.28 -2.39
N GLN A 66 28.25 28.90 -2.56
CA GLN A 66 28.83 29.80 -1.58
C GLN A 66 27.96 31.03 -1.35
N ARG A 67 27.35 31.60 -2.41
CA ARG A 67 26.43 32.75 -2.31
C ARG A 67 25.13 32.42 -1.56
N VAL A 68 24.53 31.25 -1.81
CA VAL A 68 23.24 30.90 -1.22
C VAL A 68 23.37 30.18 0.12
N ALA A 69 24.57 29.84 0.56
CA ALA A 69 24.80 29.15 1.82
C ALA A 69 24.23 29.88 3.06
N ALA A 70 24.22 31.21 3.02
CA ALA A 70 23.69 32.05 4.10
C ALA A 70 22.16 32.24 4.01
N THR A 71 21.56 32.12 2.82
CA THR A 71 20.12 32.39 2.58
C THR A 71 19.27 31.13 2.61
N GLY A 72 19.87 29.94 2.49
CA GLY A 72 19.14 28.67 2.36
C GLY A 72 18.44 28.48 1.01
N GLU A 73 18.69 29.33 0.04
CA GLU A 73 18.14 29.21 -1.31
C GLU A 73 18.74 28.00 -2.05
N ARG A 74 18.00 27.51 -3.05
CA ARG A 74 18.48 26.42 -3.90
C ARG A 74 19.50 26.92 -4.92
N VAL A 75 20.55 26.12 -5.17
CA VAL A 75 21.54 26.41 -6.23
C VAL A 75 20.89 26.44 -7.61
N GLY A 76 19.98 25.50 -7.92
CA GLY A 76 19.17 25.50 -9.14
C GLY A 76 19.96 25.34 -10.45
N ILE A 77 21.21 24.85 -10.41
CA ILE A 77 22.05 24.53 -11.56
C ILE A 77 22.08 23.01 -11.72
N ASP A 78 21.96 22.52 -12.97
CA ASP A 78 22.06 21.07 -13.23
C ASP A 78 23.48 20.56 -12.90
N HIS A 79 23.55 19.48 -12.15
CA HIS A 79 24.81 18.86 -11.72
C HIS A 79 24.84 17.35 -12.00
N LYS A 80 23.79 16.80 -12.65
CA LYS A 80 23.60 15.37 -12.84
C LYS A 80 24.21 14.88 -14.17
N ARG A 81 24.22 15.76 -15.18
CA ARG A 81 24.58 15.41 -16.56
C ARG A 81 25.99 14.84 -16.69
N VAL A 82 26.98 15.45 -16.07
CA VAL A 82 28.39 15.02 -16.17
C VAL A 82 28.58 13.61 -15.64
N GLY A 83 28.00 13.29 -14.49
CA GLY A 83 28.04 11.94 -13.92
C GLY A 83 27.30 10.91 -14.77
N ALA A 84 26.12 11.26 -15.29
CA ALA A 84 25.36 10.37 -16.17
C ALA A 84 26.11 10.05 -17.46
N LEU A 85 26.74 11.05 -18.09
CA LEU A 85 27.56 10.88 -19.30
C LEU A 85 28.78 9.97 -19.03
N LEU A 86 29.42 10.07 -17.87
CA LEU A 86 30.60 9.29 -17.53
C LEU A 86 30.33 7.78 -17.48
N VAL A 87 29.16 7.36 -17.02
CA VAL A 87 28.82 5.93 -16.89
C VAL A 87 27.88 5.42 -17.98
N ARG A 88 27.39 6.30 -18.86
CA ARG A 88 26.34 5.98 -19.85
C ARG A 88 26.76 4.81 -20.77
N ASP A 89 27.95 4.84 -21.30
CA ASP A 89 28.38 3.86 -22.32
C ASP A 89 28.59 2.46 -21.72
N ARG A 90 28.76 2.37 -20.41
CA ARG A 90 28.88 1.10 -19.67
C ARG A 90 27.62 0.64 -18.99
N ALA A 91 26.62 1.53 -18.79
CA ALA A 91 25.40 1.23 -18.02
C ALA A 91 24.25 2.17 -18.43
N LEU A 92 23.93 2.28 -19.73
CA LEU A 92 22.95 3.25 -20.24
C LEU A 92 21.65 3.27 -19.42
N ALA A 93 21.02 2.11 -19.22
CA ALA A 93 19.76 2.04 -18.48
C ALA A 93 19.90 2.52 -17.03
N ALA A 94 20.98 2.13 -16.34
CA ALA A 94 21.21 2.47 -14.94
C ALA A 94 21.73 3.92 -14.76
N ALA A 95 22.33 4.53 -15.77
CA ALA A 95 22.75 5.94 -15.74
C ALA A 95 21.53 6.89 -15.60
N MET A 96 20.31 6.42 -15.88
CA MET A 96 19.07 7.14 -15.53
C MET A 96 18.92 7.38 -14.03
N ALA A 97 19.49 6.52 -13.19
CA ALA A 97 19.48 6.74 -11.74
C ALA A 97 20.28 7.99 -11.38
N VAL A 98 21.41 8.23 -12.03
CA VAL A 98 22.20 9.46 -11.84
C VAL A 98 21.44 10.68 -12.34
N SER A 99 20.90 10.66 -13.55
CA SER A 99 20.16 11.81 -14.10
C SER A 99 18.86 12.09 -13.32
N GLY A 100 18.29 11.07 -12.70
CA GLY A 100 16.99 11.10 -12.01
C GLY A 100 17.03 11.29 -10.50
N HIS A 101 18.21 11.29 -9.83
CA HIS A 101 18.27 11.18 -8.36
C HIS A 101 17.56 12.28 -7.57
N HIS A 102 17.30 13.44 -8.18
CA HIS A 102 16.43 14.49 -7.61
C HIS A 102 15.06 14.58 -8.26
N GLY A 103 14.98 14.37 -9.59
CA GLY A 103 13.74 14.58 -10.37
C GLY A 103 12.91 13.32 -10.58
N GLY A 104 13.50 12.16 -10.40
CA GLY A 104 12.92 10.84 -10.69
C GLY A 104 13.40 10.23 -12.01
N LEU A 105 13.18 8.92 -12.14
CA LEU A 105 13.51 8.18 -13.35
C LEU A 105 12.74 8.74 -14.56
N GLY A 106 13.43 8.92 -15.67
CA GLY A 106 12.88 9.43 -16.93
C GLY A 106 12.68 8.33 -17.96
N ARG A 107 13.09 8.63 -19.20
CA ARG A 107 13.06 7.72 -20.34
C ARG A 107 14.48 7.40 -20.79
N VAL A 108 14.76 6.15 -21.10
CA VAL A 108 16.09 5.76 -21.58
C VAL A 108 16.45 6.48 -22.89
N ARG A 109 15.48 6.75 -23.76
CA ARG A 109 15.68 7.49 -25.02
C ARG A 109 16.23 8.91 -24.78
N SER A 110 15.74 9.61 -23.75
CA SER A 110 16.23 10.95 -23.41
C SER A 110 17.67 10.94 -22.94
N LEU A 111 18.08 9.91 -22.21
CA LEU A 111 19.45 9.74 -21.77
C LEU A 111 20.38 9.33 -22.91
N ALA A 112 19.93 8.46 -23.82
CA ALA A 112 20.68 8.07 -25.02
C ALA A 112 20.96 9.26 -25.95
N ALA A 113 20.03 10.22 -26.02
CA ALA A 113 20.17 11.45 -26.80
C ALA A 113 20.97 12.55 -26.08
N LEU A 114 21.38 12.33 -24.81
CA LEU A 114 22.12 13.33 -24.04
C LEU A 114 23.53 13.56 -24.65
N THR A 115 23.83 14.81 -24.94
CA THR A 115 25.15 15.19 -25.51
C THR A 115 25.93 16.07 -24.53
N PRO A 116 27.27 16.00 -24.53
CA PRO A 116 28.09 16.90 -23.75
C PRO A 116 27.87 18.36 -24.14
N GLU A 117 27.86 19.25 -23.16
CA GLU A 117 27.79 20.69 -23.36
C GLU A 117 29.14 21.40 -23.13
N PRO A 118 29.28 22.66 -23.59
CA PRO A 118 30.43 23.48 -23.24
C PRO A 118 30.61 23.54 -21.71
N GLY A 119 31.82 23.22 -21.24
CA GLY A 119 32.14 23.18 -19.82
C GLY A 119 32.09 21.82 -19.15
N ASP A 120 31.39 20.81 -19.73
CA ASP A 120 31.34 19.46 -19.15
C ASP A 120 32.72 18.81 -19.07
N ARG A 121 33.55 18.98 -20.08
CA ARG A 121 34.94 18.47 -20.06
C ARG A 121 35.78 19.06 -18.93
N GLU A 122 35.66 20.35 -18.69
CA GLU A 122 36.36 21.01 -17.58
C GLU A 122 35.82 20.57 -16.23
N THR A 123 34.50 20.44 -16.10
CA THR A 123 33.83 19.94 -14.89
C THR A 123 34.27 18.50 -14.60
N LEU A 124 34.30 17.65 -15.60
CA LEU A 124 34.78 16.27 -15.47
C LEU A 124 36.27 16.23 -15.05
N ARG A 125 37.15 17.03 -15.70
CA ARG A 125 38.55 17.13 -15.31
C ARG A 125 38.71 17.53 -13.82
N ARG A 126 37.95 18.49 -13.36
CA ARG A 126 37.94 18.91 -11.93
C ARG A 126 37.44 17.79 -11.02
N PHE A 127 36.36 17.11 -11.42
CA PHE A 127 35.83 16.00 -10.67
C PHE A 127 36.88 14.85 -10.54
N LEU A 128 37.54 14.46 -11.62
CA LEU A 128 38.55 13.42 -11.59
C LEU A 128 39.80 13.84 -10.80
N ALA A 129 40.09 15.11 -10.66
CA ALA A 129 41.14 15.59 -9.77
C ALA A 129 40.80 15.44 -8.28
N VAL A 130 39.50 15.49 -7.92
CA VAL A 130 38.98 15.36 -6.55
C VAL A 130 38.66 13.90 -6.22
N VAL A 131 38.19 13.14 -7.21
CA VAL A 131 37.78 11.73 -7.11
C VAL A 131 38.49 10.92 -8.21
N PRO A 132 39.80 10.66 -8.07
CA PRO A 132 40.63 10.02 -9.13
C PRO A 132 40.16 8.63 -9.51
N GLU A 133 39.59 7.86 -8.55
CA GLU A 133 39.07 6.52 -8.76
C GLU A 133 37.92 6.46 -9.77
N ALA A 134 37.20 7.55 -9.97
CA ALA A 134 36.13 7.64 -10.97
C ALA A 134 36.65 7.57 -12.42
N SER A 135 37.96 7.78 -12.66
CA SER A 135 38.56 7.63 -13.99
C SER A 135 38.41 6.22 -14.58
N ALA A 136 38.40 5.21 -13.72
CA ALA A 136 38.20 3.81 -14.11
C ALA A 136 36.77 3.52 -14.63
N LEU A 137 35.84 4.47 -14.49
CA LEU A 137 34.46 4.31 -14.95
C LEU A 137 34.25 4.76 -16.40
N ALA A 138 35.20 5.52 -16.99
CA ALA A 138 35.08 6.03 -18.35
C ALA A 138 35.12 4.91 -19.42
N ASP A 139 35.95 3.90 -19.19
CA ASP A 139 36.20 2.81 -20.15
C ASP A 139 36.07 1.44 -19.47
N GLY A 140 35.72 0.41 -20.23
CA GLY A 140 35.68 -0.97 -19.74
C GLY A 140 34.42 -1.73 -20.14
N PRO A 141 34.23 -2.96 -19.62
CA PRO A 141 33.06 -3.78 -19.89
C PRO A 141 31.79 -3.18 -19.27
N SER A 142 30.63 -3.71 -19.67
CA SER A 142 29.34 -3.34 -19.05
C SER A 142 29.40 -3.47 -17.52
N LEU A 143 28.78 -2.52 -16.81
CA LEU A 143 28.59 -2.57 -15.36
C LEU A 143 27.26 -3.21 -14.98
N LEU A 144 26.38 -3.47 -15.98
CA LEU A 144 25.09 -4.09 -15.71
C LEU A 144 25.29 -5.56 -15.32
N PRO A 145 24.64 -6.06 -14.29
CA PRO A 145 24.62 -7.49 -13.97
C PRO A 145 24.14 -8.31 -15.17
N GLU A 146 24.79 -9.44 -15.47
CA GLU A 146 24.44 -10.30 -16.59
C GLU A 146 22.99 -10.74 -16.59
N ALA A 147 22.48 -11.11 -15.43
CA ALA A 147 21.09 -11.52 -15.24
C ALA A 147 20.04 -10.47 -15.68
N TRP A 148 20.41 -9.18 -15.72
CA TRP A 148 19.49 -8.14 -16.19
C TRP A 148 19.25 -8.17 -17.70
N GLY A 149 20.10 -8.87 -18.44
CA GLY A 149 19.93 -9.14 -19.87
C GLY A 149 18.96 -10.26 -20.20
N GLU A 150 18.52 -11.06 -19.23
CA GLU A 150 17.62 -12.19 -19.46
C GLU A 150 16.24 -11.75 -19.99
N SER A 151 15.73 -10.61 -19.54
CA SER A 151 14.55 -9.99 -20.11
C SER A 151 14.51 -8.47 -19.83
N PRO A 152 13.79 -7.68 -20.66
CA PRO A 152 13.59 -6.25 -20.42
C PRO A 152 13.00 -5.95 -19.03
N MET A 153 12.14 -6.83 -18.50
CA MET A 153 11.49 -6.66 -17.20
C MET A 153 12.47 -6.83 -16.03
N VAL A 154 13.46 -7.71 -16.16
CA VAL A 154 14.51 -7.86 -15.14
C VAL A 154 15.41 -6.63 -15.14
N GLY A 155 15.80 -6.13 -16.31
CA GLY A 155 16.56 -4.89 -16.43
C GLY A 155 15.80 -3.67 -15.88
N GLU A 156 14.51 -3.55 -16.19
CA GLU A 156 13.63 -2.48 -15.68
C GLU A 156 13.57 -2.50 -14.15
N MET A 157 13.33 -3.66 -13.56
CA MET A 157 13.33 -3.82 -12.11
C MET A 157 14.70 -3.53 -11.50
N GLY A 158 15.78 -3.98 -12.15
CA GLY A 158 17.15 -3.70 -11.73
C GLY A 158 17.45 -2.20 -11.67
N VAL A 159 17.02 -1.43 -12.67
CA VAL A 159 17.16 0.04 -12.68
C VAL A 159 16.40 0.66 -11.49
N ARG A 160 15.18 0.21 -11.18
CA ARG A 160 14.44 0.68 -10.00
C ARG A 160 15.19 0.38 -8.71
N MET A 161 15.78 -0.80 -8.60
CA MET A 161 16.48 -1.22 -7.38
C MET A 161 17.77 -0.41 -7.16
N VAL A 162 18.60 -0.20 -8.19
CA VAL A 162 19.80 0.63 -8.02
C VAL A 162 19.46 2.10 -7.85
N PHE A 163 18.42 2.60 -8.50
CA PHE A 163 17.91 3.96 -8.25
C PHE A 163 17.50 4.13 -6.79
N SER A 164 16.76 3.17 -6.26
CA SER A 164 16.38 3.14 -4.85
C SER A 164 17.58 3.15 -3.92
N ALA A 165 18.57 2.30 -4.18
CA ALA A 165 19.80 2.22 -3.40
C ALA A 165 20.61 3.53 -3.44
N LEU A 166 20.72 4.15 -4.62
CA LEU A 166 21.43 5.42 -4.80
C LEU A 166 20.72 6.56 -4.02
N VAL A 167 19.42 6.75 -4.24
CA VAL A 167 18.71 7.88 -3.62
C VAL A 167 18.58 7.72 -2.11
N ASP A 168 18.49 6.50 -1.60
CA ASP A 168 18.50 6.27 -0.15
C ASP A 168 19.87 6.57 0.46
N ALA A 169 20.95 6.12 -0.20
CA ALA A 169 22.33 6.38 0.22
C ALA A 169 22.66 7.87 0.25
N ASP A 170 22.29 8.63 -0.80
CA ASP A 170 22.45 10.09 -0.89
C ASP A 170 21.71 10.81 0.24
N HIS A 171 20.43 10.45 0.44
CA HIS A 171 19.63 11.03 1.52
C HIS A 171 20.18 10.75 2.92
N LEU A 172 20.65 9.53 3.18
CA LEU A 172 21.21 9.16 4.48
C LEU A 172 22.51 9.92 4.76
N ASP A 173 23.38 10.07 3.77
CA ASP A 173 24.64 10.80 3.91
C ASP A 173 24.40 12.31 4.08
N THR A 174 23.51 12.88 3.28
CA THR A 174 23.09 14.28 3.41
C THR A 174 22.46 14.56 4.78
N ALA A 175 21.61 13.65 5.28
CA ALA A 175 21.00 13.78 6.60
C ALA A 175 22.04 13.67 7.72
N ALA A 176 23.03 12.79 7.60
CA ALA A 176 24.12 12.67 8.57
C ALA A 176 24.90 13.99 8.66
N HIS A 177 25.29 14.59 7.53
CA HIS A 177 25.94 15.90 7.49
C HIS A 177 25.06 17.00 8.13
N ALA A 178 23.80 17.11 7.73
CA ALA A 178 22.87 18.11 8.26
C ALA A 178 22.72 18.04 9.78
N HIS A 179 22.81 16.84 10.36
CA HIS A 179 22.69 16.60 11.79
C HIS A 179 24.01 16.50 12.54
N GLY A 180 25.13 16.76 11.88
CA GLY A 180 26.47 16.71 12.49
C GLY A 180 26.88 15.31 12.97
N LEU A 181 26.37 14.26 12.32
CA LEU A 181 26.73 12.86 12.65
C LEU A 181 28.03 12.49 11.94
N ALA A 182 28.87 11.70 12.62
CA ALA A 182 30.13 11.22 12.05
C ALA A 182 29.94 10.24 10.87
N ALA A 183 28.80 9.55 10.79
CA ALA A 183 28.46 8.62 9.73
C ALA A 183 26.93 8.52 9.58
N PRO A 184 26.43 8.14 8.37
CA PRO A 184 25.03 7.79 8.15
C PRO A 184 24.55 6.66 9.08
N ARG A 185 23.31 6.76 9.55
CA ARG A 185 22.72 5.73 10.41
C ARG A 185 21.98 4.72 9.54
N VAL A 186 22.39 3.47 9.64
CA VAL A 186 21.73 2.31 9.00
C VAL A 186 21.49 1.29 10.10
N ALA A 187 20.32 0.67 10.12
CA ALA A 187 20.03 -0.39 11.08
C ALA A 187 20.96 -1.59 10.85
N PRO A 188 21.44 -2.25 11.92
CA PRO A 188 22.20 -3.48 11.77
C PRO A 188 21.34 -4.58 11.13
N PRO A 189 21.94 -5.60 10.51
CA PRO A 189 21.21 -6.77 10.05
C PRO A 189 20.35 -7.37 11.16
N ALA A 190 19.13 -7.74 10.83
CA ALA A 190 18.19 -8.29 11.79
C ALA A 190 18.55 -9.72 12.22
N ASP A 191 18.48 -10.01 13.51
CA ASP A 191 18.49 -11.39 14.03
C ASP A 191 17.10 -12.02 13.84
N MET A 192 16.83 -12.57 12.64
CA MET A 192 15.57 -13.22 12.34
C MET A 192 15.29 -14.41 13.26
N GLY A 193 16.32 -15.17 13.67
CA GLY A 193 16.17 -16.26 14.63
C GLY A 193 15.74 -15.78 16.02
N GLY A 194 16.27 -14.63 16.46
CA GLY A 194 15.83 -13.96 17.68
C GLY A 194 14.38 -13.48 17.61
N LEU A 195 13.97 -12.94 16.45
CA LEU A 195 12.59 -12.53 16.22
C LEU A 195 11.63 -13.71 16.22
N VAL A 196 12.00 -14.85 15.63
CA VAL A 196 11.21 -16.10 15.71
C VAL A 196 11.01 -16.51 17.16
N ARG A 197 12.09 -16.60 17.97
CA ARG A 197 11.97 -16.98 19.38
C ARG A 197 11.05 -16.06 20.16
N ARG A 198 11.15 -14.74 19.96
CA ARG A 198 10.29 -13.74 20.59
C ARG A 198 8.84 -13.90 20.17
N PHE A 199 8.59 -14.01 18.87
CA PHE A 199 7.26 -14.21 18.30
C PHE A 199 6.57 -15.44 18.88
N GLU A 200 7.25 -16.60 18.92
CA GLU A 200 6.68 -17.84 19.44
C GLU A 200 6.39 -17.76 20.94
N ALA A 201 7.30 -17.19 21.73
CA ALA A 201 7.08 -17.03 23.15
C ALA A 201 5.87 -16.15 23.46
N ASN A 202 5.75 -15.01 22.79
CA ASN A 202 4.62 -14.10 22.97
C ASN A 202 3.32 -14.66 22.39
N ARG A 203 3.38 -15.43 21.29
CA ARG A 203 2.21 -16.14 20.73
C ARG A 203 1.64 -17.14 21.73
N VAL A 204 2.50 -17.93 22.37
CA VAL A 204 2.08 -18.89 23.39
C VAL A 204 1.44 -18.19 24.57
N ALA A 205 2.05 -17.09 25.06
CA ALA A 205 1.52 -16.28 26.16
C ALA A 205 0.14 -15.69 25.79
N LEU A 206 0.00 -15.07 24.62
CA LEU A 206 -1.24 -14.49 24.14
C LEU A 206 -2.39 -15.52 24.00
N LEU A 207 -2.07 -16.73 23.53
CA LEU A 207 -3.04 -17.81 23.42
C LEU A 207 -3.45 -18.36 24.79
N ALA A 208 -2.52 -18.41 25.75
CA ALA A 208 -2.81 -18.82 27.13
C ALA A 208 -3.75 -17.81 27.81
N GLU A 209 -3.49 -16.51 27.70
CA GLU A 209 -4.36 -15.45 28.24
C GLU A 209 -5.79 -15.51 27.68
N ARG A 210 -5.92 -15.78 26.37
CA ARG A 210 -7.24 -15.91 25.72
C ARG A 210 -7.96 -17.19 26.10
N GLY A 211 -7.24 -18.23 26.51
CA GLY A 211 -7.76 -19.53 26.90
C GLY A 211 -8.08 -19.66 28.38
N ASP A 212 -7.73 -18.66 29.22
CA ASP A 212 -7.84 -18.78 30.66
C ASP A 212 -9.29 -19.06 31.12
N GLY A 213 -9.51 -20.26 31.67
CA GLY A 213 -10.81 -20.75 32.14
C GLY A 213 -11.78 -21.28 31.07
N ARG A 214 -11.38 -21.41 29.80
CA ARG A 214 -12.22 -22.00 28.73
C ARG A 214 -11.73 -23.36 28.28
N GLU A 215 -12.66 -24.28 27.96
CA GLU A 215 -12.31 -25.48 27.21
C GLU A 215 -11.82 -25.10 25.82
N VAL A 216 -10.74 -25.76 25.37
CA VAL A 216 -10.18 -25.59 24.02
C VAL A 216 -11.22 -26.01 23.00
N SER A 217 -11.72 -25.06 22.22
CA SER A 217 -12.74 -25.32 21.20
C SER A 217 -12.17 -26.11 20.02
N ASP A 218 -13.04 -26.73 19.21
CA ASP A 218 -12.62 -27.36 17.96
C ASP A 218 -11.98 -26.36 16.98
N VAL A 219 -12.47 -25.14 16.98
CA VAL A 219 -11.90 -24.04 16.18
C VAL A 219 -10.46 -23.74 16.61
N ASP A 220 -10.17 -23.72 17.92
CA ASP A 220 -8.83 -23.45 18.41
C ASP A 220 -7.85 -24.60 18.09
N ARG A 221 -8.34 -25.84 18.12
CA ARG A 221 -7.56 -27.02 17.68
C ARG A 221 -7.24 -26.94 16.17
N VAL A 222 -8.20 -26.53 15.34
CA VAL A 222 -7.98 -26.35 13.90
C VAL A 222 -7.01 -25.21 13.62
N ARG A 223 -7.13 -24.08 14.34
CA ARG A 223 -6.19 -22.95 14.25
C ARG A 223 -4.76 -23.37 14.62
N ALA A 224 -4.60 -24.11 15.70
CA ALA A 224 -3.29 -24.60 16.14
C ALA A 224 -2.67 -25.56 15.11
N ALA A 225 -3.44 -26.53 14.61
CA ALA A 225 -2.98 -27.46 13.59
C ALA A 225 -2.60 -26.75 12.28
N LEU A 226 -3.41 -25.80 11.82
CA LEU A 226 -3.09 -24.96 10.65
C LEU A 226 -1.78 -24.23 10.83
N TYR A 227 -1.59 -23.58 11.99
CA TYR A 227 -0.36 -22.85 12.30
C TYR A 227 0.87 -23.77 12.22
N GLU A 228 0.84 -24.91 12.92
CA GLU A 228 1.94 -25.88 12.96
C GLU A 228 2.28 -26.44 11.57
N ASP A 229 1.25 -26.75 10.77
CA ASP A 229 1.43 -27.29 9.42
C ASP A 229 2.06 -26.26 8.49
N VAL A 230 1.60 -25.01 8.55
CA VAL A 230 2.11 -23.92 7.72
C VAL A 230 3.54 -23.54 8.10
N VAL A 231 3.85 -23.45 9.41
CA VAL A 231 5.20 -23.12 9.88
C VAL A 231 6.20 -24.21 9.54
N ARG A 232 5.81 -25.50 9.61
CA ARG A 232 6.69 -26.61 9.17
C ARG A 232 7.10 -26.49 7.70
N ARG A 233 6.31 -25.86 6.85
CA ARG A 233 6.62 -25.65 5.42
C ARG A 233 7.52 -24.44 5.17
N ALA A 234 7.86 -23.67 6.20
CA ALA A 234 8.76 -22.52 6.08
C ALA A 234 10.20 -22.88 5.66
N VAL A 235 10.61 -24.14 5.82
CA VAL A 235 11.90 -24.65 5.32
C VAL A 235 11.94 -24.87 3.80
N GLY A 236 10.79 -24.81 3.13
CA GLY A 236 10.70 -24.96 1.68
C GLY A 236 11.45 -23.86 0.92
N GLU A 237 11.94 -24.17 -0.29
CA GLU A 237 12.70 -23.26 -1.13
C GLU A 237 11.99 -21.91 -1.36
N PRO A 238 12.74 -20.78 -1.42
CA PRO A 238 12.17 -19.48 -1.76
C PRO A 238 11.33 -19.53 -3.03
N GLY A 239 10.27 -18.72 -3.10
CA GLY A 239 9.35 -18.76 -4.22
C GLY A 239 8.04 -18.04 -3.93
N VAL A 240 6.98 -18.42 -4.64
CA VAL A 240 5.63 -17.94 -4.38
C VAL A 240 4.85 -19.00 -3.63
N TYR A 241 4.25 -18.59 -2.52
CA TYR A 241 3.43 -19.44 -1.67
C TYR A 241 1.99 -18.92 -1.63
N ARG A 242 1.02 -19.81 -1.42
CA ARG A 242 -0.38 -19.43 -1.18
C ARG A 242 -0.91 -20.05 0.11
N LEU A 243 -1.62 -19.23 0.88
CA LEU A 243 -2.30 -19.61 2.12
C LEU A 243 -3.82 -19.38 1.97
N PRO A 244 -4.57 -20.34 1.38
CA PRO A 244 -6.02 -20.28 1.36
C PRO A 244 -6.55 -20.66 2.74
N ALA A 245 -7.05 -19.68 3.49
CA ALA A 245 -7.53 -19.91 4.85
C ALA A 245 -8.76 -19.05 5.12
N PRO A 246 -9.89 -19.62 5.59
CA PRO A 246 -11.13 -18.88 5.78
C PRO A 246 -10.98 -17.76 6.82
N THR A 247 -11.87 -16.79 6.78
CA THR A 247 -11.92 -15.72 7.77
C THR A 247 -12.04 -16.30 9.18
N GLY A 248 -11.27 -15.77 10.14
CA GLY A 248 -11.24 -16.25 11.52
C GLY A 248 -10.44 -17.55 11.75
N SER A 249 -9.70 -18.05 10.75
CA SER A 249 -8.77 -19.19 10.90
C SER A 249 -7.46 -18.87 11.63
N GLY A 250 -7.22 -17.61 12.00
CA GLY A 250 -5.93 -17.14 12.50
C GLY A 250 -4.91 -16.82 11.40
N LYS A 251 -5.36 -16.57 10.17
CA LYS A 251 -4.55 -16.31 8.97
C LYS A 251 -3.44 -15.28 9.21
N THR A 252 -3.72 -14.15 9.86
CA THR A 252 -2.75 -13.08 10.12
C THR A 252 -1.54 -13.58 10.92
N MET A 253 -1.79 -14.30 12.00
CA MET A 253 -0.73 -14.88 12.86
C MET A 253 0.01 -16.00 12.13
N THR A 254 -0.71 -16.85 11.40
CA THR A 254 -0.14 -17.96 10.63
C THR A 254 0.76 -17.46 9.50
N ALA A 255 0.34 -16.43 8.78
CA ALA A 255 1.14 -15.83 7.71
C ALA A 255 2.42 -15.17 8.25
N ALA A 256 2.34 -14.47 9.39
CA ALA A 256 3.52 -13.89 10.04
C ALA A 256 4.47 -14.97 10.58
N GLY A 257 3.94 -16.02 11.20
CA GLY A 257 4.73 -17.16 11.66
C GLY A 257 5.51 -17.80 10.50
N PHE A 258 4.82 -18.15 9.40
CA PHE A 258 5.49 -18.64 8.19
C PHE A 258 6.58 -17.67 7.72
N ALA A 259 6.25 -16.39 7.57
CA ALA A 259 7.18 -15.40 7.02
C ALA A 259 8.44 -15.25 7.87
N LEU A 260 8.31 -15.22 9.20
CA LEU A 260 9.45 -15.12 10.13
C LEU A 260 10.31 -16.39 10.12
N HIS A 261 9.69 -17.57 10.19
CA HIS A 261 10.44 -18.84 10.14
C HIS A 261 11.14 -19.00 8.79
N HIS A 262 10.47 -18.67 7.68
CA HIS A 262 11.07 -18.71 6.34
C HIS A 262 12.21 -17.68 6.21
N ALA A 263 12.04 -16.50 6.78
CA ALA A 263 13.10 -15.49 6.80
C ALA A 263 14.34 -15.95 7.59
N ALA A 264 14.15 -16.59 8.73
CA ALA A 264 15.24 -17.11 9.54
C ALA A 264 15.97 -18.26 8.83
N GLU A 265 15.22 -19.21 8.24
CA GLU A 265 15.77 -20.39 7.52
C GLU A 265 16.61 -19.97 6.31
N HIS A 266 16.11 -19.00 5.51
CA HIS A 266 16.74 -18.61 4.25
C HIS A 266 17.55 -17.31 4.33
N GLY A 267 17.87 -16.82 5.52
CA GLY A 267 18.68 -15.60 5.70
C GLY A 267 18.08 -14.36 5.05
N LYS A 268 16.75 -14.21 5.04
CA LYS A 268 16.08 -13.03 4.50
C LYS A 268 16.31 -11.84 5.43
N ALA A 269 16.41 -10.66 4.82
CA ALA A 269 16.73 -9.43 5.54
C ALA A 269 15.53 -8.89 6.35
N ARG A 270 14.29 -9.16 5.90
CA ARG A 270 13.06 -8.61 6.51
C ARG A 270 11.78 -9.29 6.05
N VAL A 271 10.72 -8.98 6.77
CA VAL A 271 9.33 -9.31 6.40
C VAL A 271 8.58 -8.01 6.08
N VAL A 272 7.85 -7.99 4.97
CA VAL A 272 6.98 -6.88 4.58
C VAL A 272 5.56 -7.41 4.42
N VAL A 273 4.64 -6.98 5.29
CA VAL A 273 3.22 -7.34 5.21
C VAL A 273 2.44 -6.20 4.58
N ALA A 274 1.82 -6.46 3.44
CA ALA A 274 1.01 -5.48 2.73
C ALA A 274 -0.47 -5.91 2.74
N VAL A 275 -1.32 -5.01 3.21
CA VAL A 275 -2.78 -5.20 3.33
C VAL A 275 -3.54 -4.16 2.50
N PRO A 276 -4.79 -4.41 2.06
CA PRO A 276 -5.47 -3.49 1.14
C PRO A 276 -5.91 -2.16 1.77
N PHE A 277 -6.20 -2.13 3.08
CA PHE A 277 -6.85 -0.99 3.74
C PHE A 277 -6.06 -0.51 4.97
N THR A 278 -6.07 0.81 5.21
CA THR A 278 -5.35 1.44 6.33
C THR A 278 -5.85 0.98 7.70
N THR A 279 -7.15 0.73 7.85
CA THR A 279 -7.74 0.22 9.11
C THR A 279 -7.21 -1.16 9.48
N ILE A 280 -7.05 -2.05 8.47
CA ILE A 280 -6.43 -3.37 8.68
C ILE A 280 -4.95 -3.22 9.02
N THR A 281 -4.25 -2.25 8.41
CA THR A 281 -2.83 -2.02 8.67
C THR A 281 -2.59 -1.70 10.14
N GLN A 282 -3.38 -0.80 10.72
CA GLN A 282 -3.29 -0.42 12.14
C GLN A 282 -3.57 -1.60 13.06
N GLN A 283 -4.64 -2.35 12.79
CA GLN A 283 -5.00 -3.53 13.58
C GLN A 283 -3.92 -4.61 13.53
N ASN A 284 -3.43 -4.95 12.33
CA ASN A 284 -2.37 -5.94 12.16
C ASN A 284 -1.05 -5.47 12.80
N ALA A 285 -0.70 -4.18 12.65
CA ALA A 285 0.49 -3.62 13.28
C ALA A 285 0.42 -3.71 14.80
N GLY A 286 -0.75 -3.49 15.41
CA GLY A 286 -0.97 -3.70 16.85
C GLY A 286 -0.66 -5.14 17.26
N VAL A 287 -1.28 -6.13 16.59
CA VAL A 287 -1.02 -7.56 16.86
C VAL A 287 0.47 -7.92 16.70
N TYR A 288 1.14 -7.38 15.70
CA TYR A 288 2.57 -7.67 15.50
C TYR A 288 3.46 -6.97 16.53
N ARG A 289 3.09 -5.78 17.01
CA ARG A 289 3.80 -5.11 18.12
C ARG A 289 3.69 -5.92 19.41
N ASP A 290 2.52 -6.47 19.74
CA ASP A 290 2.33 -7.34 20.88
C ASP A 290 3.23 -8.60 20.79
N LEU A 291 3.45 -9.11 19.58
CA LEU A 291 4.23 -10.32 19.35
C LEU A 291 5.73 -10.08 19.20
N LEU A 292 6.16 -8.94 18.66
CA LEU A 292 7.55 -8.67 18.27
C LEU A 292 8.20 -7.49 19.04
N GLY A 293 7.40 -6.58 19.60
CA GLY A 293 7.83 -5.33 20.22
C GLY A 293 7.74 -4.12 19.29
N ASP A 294 7.47 -2.95 19.88
CA ASP A 294 7.30 -1.67 19.16
C ASP A 294 8.54 -1.27 18.36
N GLU A 295 9.72 -1.60 18.84
CA GLU A 295 10.99 -1.24 18.22
C GLU A 295 11.29 -2.01 16.93
N VAL A 296 10.59 -3.12 16.69
CA VAL A 296 10.77 -4.02 15.53
C VAL A 296 9.78 -3.74 14.42
N VAL A 297 8.55 -3.37 14.79
CA VAL A 297 7.44 -3.24 13.84
C VAL A 297 7.30 -1.81 13.35
N LEU A 298 7.60 -1.61 12.08
CA LEU A 298 7.40 -0.35 11.38
C LEU A 298 6.06 -0.35 10.66
N GLU A 299 5.15 0.52 11.07
CA GLU A 299 3.90 0.78 10.35
C GLU A 299 4.09 1.95 9.36
N HIS A 300 3.75 1.73 8.08
CA HIS A 300 3.89 2.76 7.05
C HIS A 300 2.71 2.79 6.07
N HIS A 301 1.85 3.75 6.24
CA HIS A 301 0.76 4.10 5.31
C HIS A 301 0.41 5.59 5.42
N SER A 302 -0.51 6.08 4.58
CA SER A 302 -0.88 7.50 4.52
C SER A 302 -1.39 8.07 5.85
N ASN A 303 -1.96 7.23 6.72
CA ASN A 303 -2.57 7.65 7.99
C ASN A 303 -1.72 7.28 9.23
N ALA A 304 -0.52 6.70 9.06
CA ALA A 304 0.31 6.33 10.20
C ALA A 304 0.77 7.56 10.99
N GLU A 305 0.49 7.58 12.28
CA GLU A 305 1.02 8.56 13.22
C GLU A 305 2.40 8.07 13.68
N LEU A 306 3.44 8.71 13.18
CA LEU A 306 4.81 8.42 13.56
C LEU A 306 5.32 9.57 14.43
N ASP A 307 5.10 9.48 15.74
CA ASP A 307 5.51 10.51 16.69
C ASP A 307 7.03 10.56 16.86
N ASP A 308 7.70 9.41 16.81
CA ASP A 308 9.15 9.33 16.89
C ASP A 308 9.79 9.69 15.53
N ARG A 309 10.75 10.62 15.59
CA ARG A 309 11.57 11.00 14.43
C ARG A 309 12.32 9.81 13.82
N ARG A 310 12.73 8.82 14.61
CA ARG A 310 13.40 7.60 14.12
C ARG A 310 12.45 6.77 13.28
N LEU A 311 11.21 6.58 13.72
CA LEU A 311 10.18 5.85 12.98
C LEU A 311 9.81 6.57 11.67
N ARG A 312 9.77 7.91 11.68
CA ARG A 312 9.54 8.69 10.44
C ARG A 312 10.64 8.48 9.40
N LEU A 313 11.90 8.52 9.82
CA LEU A 313 13.04 8.27 8.92
C LEU A 313 13.05 6.83 8.42
N ALA A 314 12.79 5.86 9.29
CA ALA A 314 12.69 4.44 8.92
C ALA A 314 11.50 4.16 7.97
N ALA A 315 10.39 4.89 8.10
CA ALA A 315 9.24 4.74 7.20
C ALA A 315 9.54 5.18 5.77
N GLU A 316 10.44 6.16 5.59
CA GLU A 316 10.80 6.63 4.26
C GLU A 316 11.56 5.57 3.45
N ASN A 317 12.38 4.73 4.11
CA ASN A 317 13.24 3.73 3.46
C ASN A 317 13.03 2.28 3.94
N TRP A 318 12.06 2.02 4.83
CA TRP A 318 11.78 0.69 5.41
C TRP A 318 12.99 0.03 6.09
N ASP A 319 13.77 0.81 6.80
CA ASP A 319 14.92 0.30 7.56
C ASP A 319 14.50 -0.33 8.89
N SER A 320 13.67 -1.38 8.78
CA SER A 320 13.14 -2.17 9.89
C SER A 320 13.05 -3.65 9.48
N PRO A 321 13.22 -4.59 10.41
CA PRO A 321 13.10 -6.02 10.11
C PRO A 321 11.68 -6.49 9.84
N PHE A 322 10.66 -5.79 10.35
CA PHE A 322 9.25 -6.10 10.12
C PHE A 322 8.47 -4.84 9.76
N VAL A 323 7.95 -4.81 8.54
CA VAL A 323 7.22 -3.66 7.99
C VAL A 323 5.78 -4.04 7.72
N VAL A 324 4.83 -3.23 8.21
CA VAL A 324 3.40 -3.36 7.91
C VAL A 324 2.97 -2.15 7.09
N THR A 325 2.42 -2.40 5.91
CA THR A 325 2.08 -1.34 4.96
C THR A 325 0.79 -1.66 4.20
N THR A 326 0.37 -0.75 3.31
CA THR A 326 -0.75 -1.03 2.41
C THR A 326 -0.25 -1.53 1.05
N THR A 327 -1.08 -2.33 0.34
CA THR A 327 -0.82 -2.71 -1.05
C THR A 327 -0.69 -1.48 -1.95
N VAL A 328 -1.45 -0.42 -1.67
CA VAL A 328 -1.33 0.88 -2.35
C VAL A 328 0.07 1.45 -2.18
N GLN A 329 0.55 1.55 -0.93
CA GLN A 329 1.89 2.10 -0.65
C GLN A 329 3.01 1.26 -1.27
N LEU A 330 2.87 -0.09 -1.23
CA LEU A 330 3.83 -1.01 -1.83
C LEU A 330 3.92 -0.82 -3.34
N PHE A 331 2.80 -0.95 -4.05
CA PHE A 331 2.80 -0.96 -5.52
C PHE A 331 2.94 0.43 -6.13
N ASP A 332 2.35 1.49 -5.55
CA ASP A 332 2.60 2.87 -5.97
C ASP A 332 4.05 3.30 -5.77
N SER A 333 4.76 2.71 -4.78
CA SER A 333 6.21 2.89 -4.65
C SER A 333 6.96 2.10 -5.73
N LEU A 334 6.60 0.83 -5.94
CA LEU A 334 7.28 -0.07 -6.89
C LEU A 334 7.22 0.45 -8.32
N PHE A 335 6.07 0.98 -8.76
CA PHE A 335 5.88 1.53 -10.10
C PHE A 335 6.08 3.06 -10.17
N GLY A 336 6.33 3.69 -9.03
CA GLY A 336 6.67 5.11 -8.95
C GLY A 336 8.04 5.41 -9.58
N ARG A 337 8.32 6.69 -9.84
CA ARG A 337 9.59 7.13 -10.42
C ARG A 337 10.33 8.18 -9.58
N ARG A 338 9.63 8.81 -8.63
CA ARG A 338 10.20 9.90 -7.82
C ARG A 338 11.01 9.38 -6.64
N PRO A 339 12.14 10.05 -6.28
CA PRO A 339 13.02 9.63 -5.19
C PRO A 339 12.28 9.29 -3.89
N ALA A 340 11.43 10.20 -3.40
CA ALA A 340 10.70 10.03 -2.15
C ALA A 340 9.86 8.74 -2.07
N ARG A 341 9.30 8.26 -3.20
CA ARG A 341 8.56 7.00 -3.26
C ARG A 341 9.47 5.79 -3.41
N SER A 342 10.61 5.97 -4.11
CA SER A 342 11.48 4.86 -4.53
C SER A 342 12.51 4.45 -3.47
N ARG A 343 12.84 5.27 -2.47
CA ARG A 343 13.91 5.03 -1.46
C ARG A 343 13.85 3.67 -0.75
N LYS A 344 12.70 3.03 -0.71
CA LYS A 344 12.46 1.76 0.00
C LYS A 344 12.56 0.51 -0.88
N LEU A 345 12.59 0.63 -2.22
CA LEU A 345 12.41 -0.52 -3.12
C LEU A 345 13.54 -1.54 -3.03
N HIS A 346 14.79 -1.10 -2.88
CA HIS A 346 15.94 -2.00 -2.71
C HIS A 346 15.78 -2.92 -1.50
N ARG A 347 14.92 -2.55 -0.52
CA ARG A 347 14.61 -3.36 0.67
C ARG A 347 13.67 -4.55 0.37
N LEU A 348 13.07 -4.62 -0.83
CA LEU A 348 12.30 -5.78 -1.26
C LEU A 348 13.21 -6.93 -1.71
N ALA A 349 14.44 -6.65 -2.13
CA ALA A 349 15.42 -7.69 -2.42
C ALA A 349 15.76 -8.48 -1.14
N ASN A 350 15.83 -9.80 -1.27
CA ASN A 350 16.05 -10.73 -0.15
C ASN A 350 15.08 -10.54 1.03
N ALA A 351 13.80 -10.25 0.74
CA ALA A 351 12.73 -10.09 1.73
C ALA A 351 11.66 -11.19 1.61
N VAL A 352 10.83 -11.35 2.64
CA VAL A 352 9.56 -12.07 2.53
C VAL A 352 8.45 -11.03 2.44
N VAL A 353 7.69 -11.05 1.35
CA VAL A 353 6.56 -10.16 1.11
C VAL A 353 5.26 -10.93 1.30
N VAL A 354 4.48 -10.57 2.30
CA VAL A 354 3.14 -11.13 2.54
C VAL A 354 2.11 -10.18 1.96
N LEU A 355 1.31 -10.66 1.00
CA LEU A 355 0.16 -9.94 0.46
C LEU A 355 -1.09 -10.54 1.11
N ASP A 356 -1.67 -9.82 2.07
CA ASP A 356 -2.92 -10.24 2.71
C ASP A 356 -4.11 -9.66 1.93
N GLU A 357 -5.23 -10.41 1.90
CA GLU A 357 -6.44 -10.09 1.13
C GLU A 357 -6.12 -9.79 -0.35
N VAL A 358 -5.33 -10.64 -0.97
CA VAL A 358 -4.79 -10.46 -2.33
C VAL A 358 -5.86 -10.33 -3.43
N GLN A 359 -7.10 -10.76 -3.18
CA GLN A 359 -8.23 -10.57 -4.09
C GLN A 359 -8.64 -9.10 -4.27
N ALA A 360 -8.20 -8.21 -3.37
CA ALA A 360 -8.46 -6.77 -3.48
C ALA A 360 -7.57 -6.06 -4.52
N LEU A 361 -6.65 -6.76 -5.19
CA LEU A 361 -5.82 -6.16 -6.24
C LEU A 361 -6.66 -5.76 -7.45
N PRO A 362 -6.44 -4.53 -8.02
CA PRO A 362 -7.21 -4.05 -9.16
C PRO A 362 -7.00 -4.91 -10.42
N MET A 363 -8.07 -5.37 -11.04
CA MET A 363 -8.02 -6.24 -12.23
C MET A 363 -7.25 -5.62 -13.40
N SER A 364 -7.39 -4.31 -13.61
CA SER A 364 -6.69 -3.57 -14.68
C SER A 364 -5.18 -3.44 -14.47
N LEU A 365 -4.69 -3.66 -13.24
CA LEU A 365 -3.27 -3.61 -12.86
C LEU A 365 -2.69 -4.99 -12.55
N LEU A 366 -3.50 -6.03 -12.63
CA LEU A 366 -3.10 -7.35 -12.14
C LEU A 366 -1.88 -7.90 -12.91
N VAL A 367 -1.87 -7.80 -14.23
CA VAL A 367 -0.73 -8.26 -15.07
C VAL A 367 0.60 -7.58 -14.68
N PRO A 368 0.72 -6.24 -14.65
CA PRO A 368 1.98 -5.61 -14.24
C PRO A 368 2.38 -5.93 -12.77
N ILE A 369 1.43 -6.05 -11.86
CA ILE A 369 1.72 -6.45 -10.47
C ILE A 369 2.28 -7.87 -10.40
N LEU A 370 1.62 -8.83 -11.02
CA LEU A 370 2.04 -10.22 -11.02
C LEU A 370 3.39 -10.41 -11.72
N ASP A 371 3.64 -9.69 -12.83
CA ASP A 371 4.94 -9.71 -13.49
C ASP A 371 6.05 -9.18 -12.59
N ALA A 372 5.83 -8.06 -11.92
CA ALA A 372 6.81 -7.51 -10.98
C ALA A 372 7.11 -8.46 -9.81
N LEU A 373 6.09 -9.12 -9.24
CA LEU A 373 6.27 -10.13 -8.19
C LEU A 373 7.05 -11.35 -8.70
N LYS A 374 6.79 -11.82 -9.93
CA LYS A 374 7.53 -12.89 -10.58
C LYS A 374 9.00 -12.53 -10.75
N VAL A 375 9.30 -11.32 -11.23
CA VAL A 375 10.67 -10.82 -11.40
C VAL A 375 11.39 -10.73 -10.04
N LEU A 376 10.74 -10.15 -9.02
CA LEU A 376 11.29 -10.07 -7.66
C LEU A 376 11.64 -11.44 -7.09
N THR A 377 10.76 -12.41 -7.30
CA THR A 377 10.95 -13.77 -6.78
C THR A 377 12.07 -14.50 -7.49
N ARG A 378 12.14 -14.40 -8.82
CA ARG A 378 13.13 -15.16 -9.61
C ARG A 378 14.53 -14.56 -9.60
N HIS A 379 14.66 -13.22 -9.51
CA HIS A 379 15.94 -12.54 -9.76
C HIS A 379 16.43 -11.67 -8.59
N PHE A 380 15.57 -11.38 -7.59
CA PHE A 380 15.93 -10.51 -6.47
C PHE A 380 15.84 -11.19 -5.11
N GLY A 381 15.73 -12.52 -5.09
CA GLY A 381 15.71 -13.30 -3.85
C GLY A 381 14.50 -13.04 -2.94
N THR A 382 13.42 -12.49 -3.47
CA THR A 382 12.20 -12.23 -2.69
C THR A 382 11.36 -13.51 -2.58
N THR A 383 10.80 -13.80 -1.42
CA THR A 383 9.72 -14.80 -1.28
C THR A 383 8.40 -14.07 -1.16
N VAL A 384 7.38 -14.54 -1.87
CA VAL A 384 6.02 -13.94 -1.85
C VAL A 384 5.04 -14.93 -1.23
N LEU A 385 4.29 -14.49 -0.22
CA LEU A 385 3.18 -15.23 0.35
C LEU A 385 1.86 -14.54 0.00
N LEU A 386 0.98 -15.23 -0.71
CA LEU A 386 -0.37 -14.80 -1.02
C LEU A 386 -1.33 -15.36 0.03
N ALA A 387 -1.91 -14.49 0.87
CA ALA A 387 -2.83 -14.88 1.92
C ALA A 387 -4.24 -14.35 1.61
N SER A 388 -5.24 -15.22 1.62
CA SER A 388 -6.63 -14.83 1.36
C SER A 388 -7.61 -15.91 1.81
N ALA A 389 -8.80 -15.51 2.22
CA ALA A 389 -9.94 -16.40 2.38
C ALA A 389 -10.56 -16.78 1.02
N THR A 390 -10.51 -15.85 0.08
CA THR A 390 -11.03 -15.98 -1.29
C THR A 390 -9.86 -16.02 -2.26
N GLN A 391 -9.05 -17.08 -2.19
CA GLN A 391 -7.78 -17.17 -2.91
C GLN A 391 -7.97 -17.10 -4.43
N PRO A 392 -7.50 -16.04 -5.11
CA PRO A 392 -7.56 -15.95 -6.57
C PRO A 392 -6.63 -16.97 -7.23
N SER A 393 -7.07 -17.50 -8.38
CA SER A 393 -6.32 -18.47 -9.19
C SER A 393 -5.49 -17.74 -10.26
N PHE A 394 -4.44 -17.05 -9.83
CA PHE A 394 -3.57 -16.27 -10.73
C PHE A 394 -2.80 -17.13 -11.74
N GLU A 395 -2.64 -18.43 -11.49
CA GLU A 395 -2.07 -19.40 -12.41
C GLU A 395 -2.81 -19.52 -13.74
N HIS A 396 -4.04 -19.01 -13.83
CA HIS A 396 -4.81 -18.95 -15.08
C HIS A 396 -4.47 -17.73 -15.95
N LEU A 397 -3.68 -16.79 -15.44
CA LEU A 397 -3.19 -15.65 -16.21
C LEU A 397 -1.86 -15.98 -16.88
N ARG A 398 -1.70 -15.62 -18.15
CA ARG A 398 -0.49 -15.91 -18.95
C ARG A 398 0.81 -15.47 -18.27
N VAL A 399 0.78 -14.40 -17.52
CA VAL A 399 1.95 -13.86 -16.80
C VAL A 399 2.49 -14.84 -15.74
N TRP A 400 1.64 -15.71 -15.19
CA TRP A 400 1.98 -16.70 -14.16
C TRP A 400 1.76 -18.18 -14.57
N ASP A 401 1.41 -18.48 -15.81
CA ASP A 401 1.16 -19.83 -16.30
C ASP A 401 2.32 -20.82 -16.05
N SER A 402 3.55 -20.33 -16.00
CA SER A 402 4.78 -21.11 -15.78
C SER A 402 5.37 -20.94 -14.38
N LEU A 403 4.65 -20.32 -13.44
CA LEU A 403 5.14 -20.06 -12.08
C LEU A 403 4.69 -21.18 -11.15
N ASP A 404 5.65 -21.83 -10.47
CA ASP A 404 5.35 -22.79 -9.41
C ASP A 404 4.84 -22.06 -8.16
N ILE A 405 3.56 -22.21 -7.85
CA ILE A 405 2.92 -21.62 -6.67
C ILE A 405 2.73 -22.73 -5.63
N LYS A 406 3.49 -22.65 -4.55
CA LYS A 406 3.55 -23.67 -3.51
C LYS A 406 2.37 -23.55 -2.54
N PRO A 407 1.49 -24.54 -2.41
CA PRO A 407 0.39 -24.49 -1.45
C PRO A 407 0.92 -24.70 -0.02
N LEU A 408 0.42 -23.91 0.93
CA LEU A 408 0.66 -24.10 2.37
C LEU A 408 -0.45 -24.92 3.05
N VAL A 409 -1.56 -25.17 2.36
CA VAL A 409 -2.67 -25.99 2.81
C VAL A 409 -2.92 -27.05 1.75
N ASP A 410 -2.79 -28.35 2.10
CA ASP A 410 -2.98 -29.46 1.15
C ASP A 410 -4.46 -29.71 0.87
N ALA A 411 -5.30 -29.61 1.89
CA ALA A 411 -6.73 -29.92 1.80
C ALA A 411 -7.58 -28.67 2.16
N PRO A 412 -7.61 -27.62 1.32
CA PRO A 412 -8.36 -26.42 1.63
C PRO A 412 -9.86 -26.70 1.82
N VAL A 413 -10.46 -27.59 1.07
CA VAL A 413 -11.89 -27.96 1.20
C VAL A 413 -12.19 -28.49 2.60
N GLU A 414 -11.33 -29.37 3.16
CA GLU A 414 -11.49 -29.88 4.51
C GLU A 414 -11.38 -28.76 5.56
N LEU A 415 -10.37 -27.87 5.42
CA LEU A 415 -10.18 -26.73 6.30
C LEU A 415 -11.41 -25.83 6.31
N PHE A 416 -11.94 -25.47 5.13
CA PHE A 416 -13.14 -24.63 5.00
C PHE A 416 -14.36 -25.31 5.61
N THR A 417 -14.53 -26.62 5.41
CA THR A 417 -15.64 -27.39 5.98
C THR A 417 -15.57 -27.41 7.51
N ARG A 418 -14.39 -27.65 8.10
CA ARG A 418 -14.20 -27.69 9.56
C ARG A 418 -14.37 -26.32 10.22
N LEU A 419 -14.04 -25.24 9.50
CA LEU A 419 -14.20 -23.88 9.99
C LEU A 419 -15.50 -23.20 9.52
N ARG A 420 -16.43 -23.96 8.95
CA ARG A 420 -17.73 -23.44 8.52
C ARG A 420 -18.53 -22.92 9.71
N ARG A 421 -18.92 -21.64 9.64
CA ARG A 421 -19.63 -20.96 10.73
C ARG A 421 -20.93 -20.30 10.32
N VAL A 422 -21.24 -20.30 9.02
CA VAL A 422 -22.39 -19.61 8.47
C VAL A 422 -23.19 -20.52 7.54
N ARG A 423 -24.46 -20.17 7.35
CA ARG A 423 -25.31 -20.67 6.27
C ARG A 423 -25.80 -19.51 5.44
N TYR A 424 -25.90 -19.71 4.13
CA TYR A 424 -26.40 -18.72 3.20
C TYR A 424 -27.88 -18.93 2.90
N GLU A 425 -28.63 -17.82 2.91
CA GLU A 425 -30.03 -17.74 2.51
C GLU A 425 -30.11 -16.76 1.34
N TRP A 426 -30.68 -17.20 0.19
CA TRP A 426 -30.71 -16.37 -1.00
C TRP A 426 -32.12 -15.83 -1.23
N GLN A 427 -32.24 -14.50 -1.37
CA GLN A 427 -33.44 -13.76 -1.69
C GLN A 427 -33.21 -12.95 -2.98
N VAL A 428 -33.09 -13.69 -4.09
CA VAL A 428 -32.77 -13.13 -5.43
C VAL A 428 -33.90 -13.37 -6.43
N ASP A 429 -34.79 -14.34 -6.17
CA ASP A 429 -35.98 -14.61 -6.93
C ASP A 429 -37.05 -15.28 -6.02
N PRO A 430 -38.19 -14.61 -5.75
CA PRO A 430 -38.51 -13.24 -6.15
C PRO A 430 -37.61 -12.19 -5.44
N GLN A 431 -37.33 -11.09 -6.16
CA GLN A 431 -36.53 -9.99 -5.63
C GLN A 431 -37.33 -9.22 -4.56
N PRO A 432 -36.81 -9.04 -3.32
CA PRO A 432 -37.43 -8.20 -2.31
C PRO A 432 -37.25 -6.72 -2.66
N THR A 433 -38.01 -5.84 -2.02
CA THR A 433 -37.74 -4.40 -1.93
C THR A 433 -36.86 -4.08 -0.72
N LEU A 434 -36.22 -2.89 -0.69
CA LEU A 434 -35.50 -2.43 0.50
C LEU A 434 -36.41 -2.34 1.73
N ALA A 435 -37.68 -1.97 1.56
CA ALA A 435 -38.66 -1.92 2.65
C ALA A 435 -38.88 -3.31 3.27
N GLN A 436 -39.00 -4.36 2.44
CA GLN A 436 -39.14 -5.75 2.92
C GLN A 436 -37.86 -6.24 3.63
N ILE A 437 -36.69 -5.80 3.16
CA ILE A 437 -35.44 -6.08 3.89
C ILE A 437 -35.41 -5.35 5.22
N ALA A 438 -35.84 -4.07 5.28
CA ALA A 438 -35.91 -3.31 6.53
C ALA A 438 -36.82 -4.00 7.56
N GLU A 439 -37.98 -4.53 7.13
CA GLU A 439 -38.88 -5.30 8.00
C GLU A 439 -38.21 -6.59 8.56
N GLN A 440 -37.43 -7.29 7.76
CA GLN A 440 -36.72 -8.48 8.23
C GLN A 440 -35.63 -8.11 9.22
N VAL A 441 -34.84 -7.05 8.94
CA VAL A 441 -33.78 -6.55 9.81
C VAL A 441 -34.35 -6.06 11.15
N ALA A 442 -35.48 -5.34 11.15
CA ALA A 442 -36.12 -4.82 12.35
C ALA A 442 -36.63 -5.91 13.33
N ARG A 443 -36.78 -7.15 12.84
CA ARG A 443 -37.16 -8.31 13.69
C ARG A 443 -35.95 -8.97 14.38
N GLU A 444 -34.72 -8.64 13.96
CA GLU A 444 -33.52 -9.18 14.57
C GLU A 444 -33.12 -8.35 15.79
N ARG A 445 -32.53 -8.99 16.80
CA ARG A 445 -31.99 -8.28 17.97
C ARG A 445 -30.65 -7.63 17.65
N GLN A 446 -29.78 -8.33 16.91
CA GLN A 446 -28.48 -7.86 16.47
C GLN A 446 -28.29 -8.29 15.01
N ALA A 447 -28.16 -7.33 14.11
CA ALA A 447 -27.92 -7.60 12.69
C ALA A 447 -27.04 -6.55 12.04
N LEU A 448 -26.25 -7.01 11.05
CA LEU A 448 -25.51 -6.15 10.15
C LEU A 448 -26.12 -6.23 8.75
N VAL A 449 -26.37 -5.09 8.14
CA VAL A 449 -26.78 -5.01 6.74
C VAL A 449 -25.71 -4.28 5.94
N ILE A 450 -25.26 -4.89 4.85
CA ILE A 450 -24.26 -4.31 3.96
C ILE A 450 -24.88 -4.13 2.57
N VAL A 451 -24.87 -2.89 2.09
CA VAL A 451 -25.34 -2.51 0.76
C VAL A 451 -24.24 -1.93 -0.12
N ASN A 452 -24.52 -1.73 -1.41
CA ASN A 452 -23.49 -1.44 -2.39
C ASN A 452 -23.20 0.06 -2.59
N THR A 453 -24.09 0.95 -2.15
CA THR A 453 -23.90 2.41 -2.31
C THR A 453 -24.27 3.16 -1.04
N VAL A 454 -23.73 4.37 -0.89
CA VAL A 454 -24.05 5.26 0.23
C VAL A 454 -25.55 5.62 0.24
N GLY A 455 -26.15 5.91 -0.93
CA GLY A 455 -27.57 6.20 -1.04
C GLY A 455 -28.45 5.05 -0.57
N GLN A 456 -28.13 3.79 -1.00
CA GLN A 456 -28.81 2.59 -0.50
C GLN A 456 -28.70 2.45 1.03
N ALA A 457 -27.49 2.69 1.59
CA ALA A 457 -27.27 2.59 3.02
C ALA A 457 -28.11 3.60 3.81
N ARG A 458 -28.21 4.84 3.34
CA ARG A 458 -29.01 5.89 3.99
C ARG A 458 -30.51 5.62 3.90
N ARG A 459 -31.01 5.22 2.73
CA ARG A 459 -32.42 4.84 2.57
C ARG A 459 -32.78 3.72 3.52
N LEU A 460 -31.98 2.67 3.55
CA LEU A 460 -32.23 1.51 4.39
C LEU A 460 -32.10 1.84 5.89
N PHE A 461 -31.12 2.67 6.28
CA PHE A 461 -30.95 3.15 7.64
C PHE A 461 -32.23 3.85 8.14
N ARG A 462 -32.80 4.79 7.36
CA ARG A 462 -34.03 5.50 7.73
C ARG A 462 -35.20 4.51 7.90
N MET A 463 -35.39 3.57 6.95
CA MET A 463 -36.45 2.57 7.01
C MET A 463 -36.33 1.65 8.24
N VAL A 464 -35.11 1.22 8.58
CA VAL A 464 -34.87 0.36 9.74
C VAL A 464 -35.10 1.15 11.04
N ALA A 465 -34.63 2.40 11.12
CA ALA A 465 -34.80 3.25 12.30
C ALA A 465 -36.29 3.53 12.60
N GLU A 466 -37.10 3.72 11.54
CA GLU A 466 -38.57 3.88 11.70
C GLU A 466 -39.27 2.61 12.22
N GLN A 467 -38.77 1.42 11.79
CA GLN A 467 -39.42 0.14 12.11
C GLN A 467 -38.88 -0.52 13.39
N ALA A 468 -37.73 -0.12 13.91
CA ALA A 468 -37.09 -0.69 15.08
C ALA A 468 -36.79 0.36 16.17
N PRO A 469 -37.81 1.08 16.72
CA PRO A 469 -37.58 2.16 17.67
C PRO A 469 -37.00 1.72 19.02
N ALA A 470 -37.00 0.41 19.30
CA ALA A 470 -36.46 -0.17 20.53
C ALA A 470 -34.98 -0.61 20.38
N ALA A 471 -34.44 -0.61 19.18
CA ALA A 471 -33.04 -0.98 18.89
C ALA A 471 -32.21 0.29 18.60
N GLU A 472 -30.93 0.24 18.93
CA GLU A 472 -30.00 1.26 18.43
C GLU A 472 -29.67 0.96 16.98
N VAL A 473 -30.03 1.89 16.07
CA VAL A 473 -29.72 1.75 14.64
C VAL A 473 -28.55 2.64 14.30
N VAL A 474 -27.48 2.05 13.78
CA VAL A 474 -26.22 2.76 13.45
C VAL A 474 -25.94 2.68 11.97
N HIS A 475 -25.60 3.82 11.36
CA HIS A 475 -25.14 3.91 9.97
C HIS A 475 -23.61 3.98 9.90
N LEU A 476 -23.02 3.34 8.89
CA LEU A 476 -21.59 3.42 8.60
C LEU A 476 -21.34 3.61 7.10
N SER A 477 -20.69 4.72 6.74
CA SER A 477 -20.28 4.97 5.35
C SER A 477 -19.05 5.87 5.26
N THR A 478 -18.52 6.01 4.05
CA THR A 478 -17.40 6.92 3.76
C THR A 478 -17.79 8.41 3.82
N ARG A 479 -19.07 8.75 3.98
CA ARG A 479 -19.54 10.13 4.21
C ARG A 479 -19.36 10.59 5.65
N MET A 480 -19.08 9.67 6.56
CA MET A 480 -18.71 9.99 7.93
C MET A 480 -17.18 10.22 8.00
N CYS A 481 -16.73 11.25 8.72
CA CYS A 481 -15.31 11.44 8.95
C CYS A 481 -14.72 10.28 9.79
N PRO A 482 -13.40 10.01 9.75
CA PRO A 482 -12.80 8.88 10.45
C PRO A 482 -13.11 8.86 11.95
N ARG A 483 -13.05 10.01 12.63
CA ARG A 483 -13.36 10.12 14.07
C ARG A 483 -14.81 9.73 14.40
N HIS A 484 -15.75 10.13 13.56
CA HIS A 484 -17.16 9.72 13.70
C HIS A 484 -17.32 8.20 13.54
N ARG A 485 -16.69 7.62 12.51
CA ARG A 485 -16.73 6.16 12.30
C ARG A 485 -16.11 5.37 13.46
N GLU A 486 -15.02 5.84 14.02
CA GLU A 486 -14.37 5.24 15.18
C GLU A 486 -15.28 5.25 16.41
N THR A 487 -15.93 6.38 16.69
CA THR A 487 -16.92 6.51 17.75
C THR A 487 -18.10 5.54 17.56
N ALA A 488 -18.64 5.48 16.33
CA ALA A 488 -19.72 4.57 15.99
C ALA A 488 -19.31 3.08 16.14
N LEU A 489 -18.12 2.71 15.69
CA LEU A 489 -17.61 1.35 15.83
C LEU A 489 -17.36 0.95 17.29
N THR A 490 -16.85 1.86 18.11
CA THR A 490 -16.68 1.64 19.55
C THR A 490 -18.04 1.41 20.22
N ARG A 491 -19.04 2.21 19.85
CA ARG A 491 -20.42 2.05 20.36
C ARG A 491 -21.02 0.72 19.94
N ILE A 492 -20.87 0.32 18.65
CA ILE A 492 -21.36 -0.97 18.14
C ILE A 492 -20.76 -2.14 18.94
N ARG A 493 -19.43 -2.12 19.17
CA ARG A 493 -18.75 -3.19 19.91
C ARG A 493 -19.28 -3.30 21.34
N GLY A 494 -19.43 -2.18 22.06
CA GLY A 494 -19.99 -2.17 23.39
C GLY A 494 -21.40 -2.81 23.44
N LEU A 495 -22.29 -2.43 22.51
CA LEU A 495 -23.64 -3.00 22.45
C LEU A 495 -23.65 -4.50 22.11
N LEU A 496 -22.74 -4.93 21.21
CA LEU A 496 -22.61 -6.35 20.88
C LEU A 496 -22.10 -7.16 22.09
N ASP A 497 -21.10 -6.66 22.81
CA ASP A 497 -20.52 -7.32 23.98
C ASP A 497 -21.52 -7.40 25.16
N ASP A 498 -22.32 -6.36 25.35
CA ASP A 498 -23.38 -6.30 26.35
C ASP A 498 -24.63 -7.11 25.96
N GLY A 499 -24.70 -7.61 24.72
CA GLY A 499 -25.85 -8.32 24.17
C GLY A 499 -27.06 -7.45 23.91
N GLU A 500 -26.90 -6.11 23.84
CA GLU A 500 -27.97 -5.16 23.62
C GLU A 500 -28.46 -5.15 22.16
N PRO A 501 -29.72 -4.74 21.90
CA PRO A 501 -30.26 -4.66 20.55
C PRO A 501 -29.51 -3.61 19.73
N VAL A 502 -28.86 -4.04 18.62
CA VAL A 502 -28.14 -3.15 17.69
C VAL A 502 -28.31 -3.60 16.24
N LEU A 503 -28.75 -2.69 15.39
CA LEU A 503 -28.90 -2.90 13.96
C LEU A 503 -27.97 -1.96 13.21
N VAL A 504 -27.06 -2.51 12.44
CA VAL A 504 -26.04 -1.73 11.72
C VAL A 504 -26.32 -1.77 10.23
N VAL A 505 -26.40 -0.61 9.59
CA VAL A 505 -26.53 -0.47 8.14
C VAL A 505 -25.26 0.18 7.59
N SER A 506 -24.53 -0.54 6.76
CA SER A 506 -23.21 -0.12 6.28
C SER A 506 -23.06 -0.27 4.78
N THR A 507 -22.11 0.45 4.20
CA THR A 507 -21.52 0.13 2.90
C THR A 507 -20.44 -0.94 3.07
N GLN A 508 -19.73 -1.30 1.99
CA GLN A 508 -18.61 -2.26 1.99
C GLN A 508 -17.48 -1.91 2.99
N LEU A 509 -17.51 -0.73 3.56
CA LEU A 509 -16.53 -0.25 4.55
C LEU A 509 -16.31 -1.25 5.71
N ILE A 510 -17.36 -1.98 6.11
CA ILE A 510 -17.31 -2.93 7.23
C ILE A 510 -16.80 -4.31 6.83
N GLU A 511 -16.75 -4.63 5.52
CA GLU A 511 -16.31 -5.95 5.02
C GLU A 511 -14.85 -6.23 5.35
N ALA A 512 -14.01 -5.19 5.36
CA ALA A 512 -12.59 -5.32 5.60
C ALA A 512 -12.10 -4.40 6.74
N GLY A 513 -11.26 -4.93 7.62
CA GLY A 513 -10.61 -4.14 8.67
C GLY A 513 -11.45 -3.75 9.87
N VAL A 514 -12.68 -4.25 9.98
CA VAL A 514 -13.53 -4.00 11.14
C VAL A 514 -13.76 -5.29 11.91
N ASP A 515 -13.43 -5.27 13.19
CA ASP A 515 -13.63 -6.42 14.08
C ASP A 515 -14.98 -6.31 14.79
N VAL A 516 -15.97 -7.00 14.21
CA VAL A 516 -17.34 -7.11 14.71
C VAL A 516 -17.86 -8.51 14.44
N ASP A 517 -18.75 -9.02 15.31
CA ASP A 517 -19.33 -10.36 15.22
C ASP A 517 -20.84 -10.29 15.43
N PHE A 518 -21.61 -10.55 14.38
CA PHE A 518 -23.06 -10.51 14.39
C PHE A 518 -23.67 -11.89 14.24
N PRO A 519 -24.82 -12.20 14.85
CA PRO A 519 -25.52 -13.46 14.62
C PRO A 519 -26.09 -13.57 13.20
N VAL A 520 -26.44 -12.43 12.59
CA VAL A 520 -27.06 -12.34 11.27
C VAL A 520 -26.44 -11.22 10.46
N VAL A 521 -26.09 -11.52 9.20
CA VAL A 521 -25.63 -10.53 8.24
C VAL A 521 -26.50 -10.57 6.99
N PHE A 522 -27.08 -9.43 6.64
CA PHE A 522 -27.76 -9.22 5.36
C PHE A 522 -26.75 -8.57 4.38
N ARG A 523 -26.64 -9.12 3.20
CA ARG A 523 -25.73 -8.59 2.17
C ARG A 523 -26.45 -8.41 0.84
N ALA A 524 -26.52 -7.17 0.35
CA ALA A 524 -26.96 -6.93 -1.01
C ALA A 524 -26.07 -7.67 -2.00
N LEU A 525 -26.66 -8.19 -3.06
CA LEU A 525 -25.97 -9.01 -4.07
C LEU A 525 -24.73 -8.30 -4.59
N ALA A 526 -23.60 -8.99 -4.54
CA ALA A 526 -22.26 -8.49 -4.82
C ALA A 526 -21.37 -9.59 -5.44
N PRO A 527 -20.13 -9.29 -5.88
CA PRO A 527 -19.15 -10.29 -6.25
C PRO A 527 -18.87 -11.28 -5.12
N ALA A 528 -18.49 -12.52 -5.47
CA ALA A 528 -18.35 -13.62 -4.51
C ALA A 528 -17.41 -13.30 -3.35
N GLU A 529 -16.30 -12.63 -3.61
CA GLU A 529 -15.34 -12.18 -2.59
C GLU A 529 -15.96 -11.23 -1.56
N SER A 530 -16.85 -10.34 -1.98
CA SER A 530 -17.57 -9.44 -1.07
C SER A 530 -18.61 -10.19 -0.23
N LEU A 531 -19.31 -11.20 -0.82
CA LEU A 531 -20.24 -12.05 -0.05
C LEU A 531 -19.50 -12.81 1.05
N GLN A 532 -18.33 -13.37 0.76
CA GLN A 532 -17.54 -14.11 1.74
C GLN A 532 -16.92 -13.18 2.82
N GLN A 533 -16.50 -11.97 2.46
CA GLN A 533 -16.04 -10.97 3.42
C GLN A 533 -17.16 -10.55 4.38
N ALA A 534 -18.36 -10.33 3.85
CA ALA A 534 -19.55 -10.06 4.65
C ALA A 534 -19.89 -11.24 5.57
N ALA A 535 -19.85 -12.47 5.04
CA ALA A 535 -20.05 -13.68 5.82
C ALA A 535 -19.03 -13.85 6.95
N GLY A 536 -17.80 -13.37 6.75
CA GLY A 536 -16.77 -13.30 7.78
C GLY A 536 -17.11 -12.36 8.96
N ARG A 537 -18.23 -11.63 8.94
CA ARG A 537 -18.78 -10.84 10.04
C ARG A 537 -19.94 -11.52 10.76
N ALA A 538 -20.36 -12.71 10.28
CA ALA A 538 -21.39 -13.51 10.89
C ALA A 538 -20.78 -14.65 11.68
N ASN A 539 -21.12 -14.77 12.97
CA ASN A 539 -20.59 -15.81 13.87
C ASN A 539 -19.07 -15.99 13.77
N ARG A 540 -18.38 -14.88 13.68
CA ARG A 540 -16.94 -14.82 13.40
C ARG A 540 -16.12 -15.60 14.43
N GLU A 541 -16.49 -15.51 15.70
CA GLU A 541 -15.79 -16.19 16.78
C GLU A 541 -16.34 -17.59 17.09
N GLY A 542 -17.38 -18.02 16.35
CA GLY A 542 -18.01 -19.31 16.57
C GLY A 542 -18.73 -19.43 17.92
N ARG A 543 -19.24 -18.32 18.46
CA ARG A 543 -19.89 -18.29 19.79
C ARG A 543 -21.33 -18.76 19.76
N LEU A 544 -21.97 -18.78 18.60
CA LEU A 544 -23.34 -19.25 18.48
C LEU A 544 -23.41 -20.76 18.63
N PRO A 545 -24.49 -21.30 19.24
CA PRO A 545 -24.70 -22.76 19.34
C PRO A 545 -24.92 -23.42 17.97
N GLY A 546 -25.10 -22.65 16.91
CA GLY A 546 -25.28 -23.10 15.53
C GLY A 546 -24.62 -22.17 14.53
N LEU A 547 -24.93 -22.34 13.25
CA LEU A 547 -24.40 -21.50 12.19
C LEU A 547 -25.05 -20.11 12.21
N GLY A 548 -24.23 -19.06 12.04
CA GLY A 548 -24.72 -17.72 11.76
C GLY A 548 -25.46 -17.64 10.43
N ARG A 549 -26.29 -16.65 10.24
CA ARG A 549 -27.09 -16.47 9.02
C ARG A 549 -26.49 -15.39 8.13
N VAL A 550 -26.36 -15.69 6.85
CA VAL A 550 -25.99 -14.72 5.83
C VAL A 550 -27.11 -14.66 4.79
N VAL A 551 -27.87 -13.58 4.79
CA VAL A 551 -28.98 -13.36 3.87
C VAL A 551 -28.47 -12.54 2.68
N VAL A 552 -28.31 -13.20 1.52
CA VAL A 552 -27.94 -12.53 0.26
C VAL A 552 -29.21 -12.10 -0.45
N PHE A 553 -29.37 -10.81 -0.71
CA PHE A 553 -30.57 -10.27 -1.33
C PHE A 553 -30.26 -9.39 -2.55
N ASP A 554 -31.16 -9.46 -3.55
CA ASP A 554 -31.14 -8.58 -4.74
C ASP A 554 -32.39 -7.69 -4.72
N ALA A 555 -32.26 -6.46 -4.24
CA ALA A 555 -33.43 -5.60 -4.06
C ALA A 555 -33.87 -4.98 -5.39
N SER A 556 -35.15 -5.15 -5.75
CA SER A 556 -35.73 -4.69 -7.00
C SER A 556 -35.71 -3.16 -7.20
N ASP A 557 -35.72 -2.41 -6.07
CA ASP A 557 -35.68 -0.93 -6.03
C ASP A 557 -34.26 -0.37 -5.67
N ALA A 558 -33.23 -1.23 -5.63
CA ALA A 558 -31.85 -0.86 -5.34
C ALA A 558 -30.88 -1.64 -6.23
N PRO A 559 -30.78 -1.29 -7.53
CA PRO A 559 -30.06 -2.08 -8.50
C PRO A 559 -28.56 -2.19 -8.20
N VAL A 560 -27.96 -3.30 -8.63
CA VAL A 560 -26.52 -3.55 -8.54
C VAL A 560 -25.75 -2.50 -9.36
N PRO A 561 -24.73 -1.84 -8.77
CA PRO A 561 -23.90 -0.87 -9.45
C PRO A 561 -23.18 -1.45 -10.70
N ARG A 562 -22.95 -0.59 -11.71
CA ARG A 562 -22.35 -1.02 -12.99
C ARG A 562 -21.02 -1.74 -12.82
N PHE A 563 -20.17 -1.26 -11.93
CA PHE A 563 -18.84 -1.85 -11.70
C PHE A 563 -18.89 -3.26 -11.08
N TYR A 564 -19.98 -3.64 -10.42
CA TYR A 564 -20.17 -4.99 -9.87
C TYR A 564 -20.79 -5.98 -10.85
N ARG A 565 -21.40 -5.52 -11.96
CA ARG A 565 -22.22 -6.37 -12.85
C ARG A 565 -21.49 -7.60 -13.37
N ALA A 566 -20.23 -7.45 -13.77
CA ALA A 566 -19.44 -8.58 -14.26
C ALA A 566 -19.23 -9.65 -13.18
N GLY A 567 -18.78 -9.24 -11.98
CA GLY A 567 -18.60 -10.14 -10.84
C GLY A 567 -19.90 -10.77 -10.38
N VAL A 568 -20.99 -9.99 -10.27
CA VAL A 568 -22.31 -10.46 -9.86
C VAL A 568 -22.89 -11.48 -10.83
N SER A 569 -22.76 -11.26 -12.14
CA SER A 569 -23.21 -12.24 -13.15
C SER A 569 -22.50 -13.58 -12.97
N LYS A 570 -21.21 -13.58 -12.69
CA LYS A 570 -20.43 -14.80 -12.42
C LYS A 570 -20.80 -15.41 -11.06
N THR A 571 -21.04 -14.57 -10.04
CA THR A 571 -21.49 -15.01 -8.72
C THR A 571 -22.81 -15.77 -8.80
N LEU A 572 -23.83 -15.23 -9.43
CA LEU A 572 -25.12 -15.91 -9.60
C LEU A 572 -25.00 -17.22 -10.38
N GLY A 573 -24.20 -17.22 -11.45
CA GLY A 573 -24.02 -18.43 -12.28
C GLY A 573 -23.26 -19.56 -11.59
N ILE A 574 -22.39 -19.26 -10.63
CA ILE A 574 -21.50 -20.22 -9.97
C ILE A 574 -21.91 -20.51 -8.53
N PHE A 575 -22.29 -19.47 -7.76
CA PHE A 575 -22.62 -19.58 -6.33
C PHE A 575 -24.11 -19.37 -6.01
N GLY A 576 -24.97 -19.19 -6.96
CA GLY A 576 -26.41 -18.97 -6.72
C GLY A 576 -27.10 -20.01 -5.83
N PRO A 577 -28.40 -19.91 -5.61
CA PRO A 577 -29.12 -20.77 -4.68
C PRO A 577 -28.81 -22.24 -4.81
N GLY A 578 -28.60 -22.93 -3.66
CA GLY A 578 -28.30 -24.35 -3.62
C GLY A 578 -26.83 -24.74 -3.75
N ARG A 579 -25.91 -23.78 -3.82
CA ARG A 579 -24.45 -24.02 -3.82
C ARG A 579 -23.79 -23.34 -2.61
N ASP A 580 -22.66 -23.89 -2.20
CA ASP A 580 -21.89 -23.36 -1.07
C ASP A 580 -20.88 -22.29 -1.53
N PRO A 581 -21.06 -21.01 -1.20
CA PRO A 581 -20.10 -19.96 -1.54
C PRO A 581 -18.71 -20.13 -0.92
N ASP A 582 -18.57 -20.97 0.11
CA ASP A 582 -17.29 -21.22 0.79
C ASP A 582 -16.53 -22.43 0.18
N ASP A 583 -17.04 -23.03 -0.91
CA ASP A 583 -16.35 -24.11 -1.62
C ASP A 583 -15.16 -23.56 -2.44
N PRO A 584 -13.91 -23.91 -2.09
CA PRO A 584 -12.72 -23.45 -2.80
C PRO A 584 -12.68 -23.83 -4.29
N ALA A 585 -13.29 -24.97 -4.66
CA ALA A 585 -13.36 -25.38 -6.06
C ALA A 585 -14.29 -24.50 -6.91
N LEU A 586 -15.36 -24.00 -6.31
CA LEU A 586 -16.25 -23.04 -6.96
C LEU A 586 -15.56 -21.67 -7.07
N LEU A 587 -14.73 -21.27 -6.10
CA LEU A 587 -13.92 -20.04 -6.18
C LEU A 587 -12.91 -20.10 -7.33
N ASP A 588 -12.19 -21.19 -7.52
CA ASP A 588 -11.28 -21.36 -8.66
C ASP A 588 -12.03 -21.17 -9.99
N ARG A 589 -13.18 -21.83 -10.14
CA ARG A 589 -14.03 -21.71 -11.31
C ARG A 589 -14.54 -20.26 -11.51
N TYR A 590 -14.88 -19.57 -10.43
CA TYR A 590 -15.33 -18.18 -10.43
C TYR A 590 -14.23 -17.26 -10.96
N TYR A 591 -13.03 -17.30 -10.39
CA TYR A 591 -11.92 -16.43 -10.83
C TYR A 591 -11.50 -16.71 -12.26
N ARG A 592 -11.42 -17.97 -12.68
CA ARG A 592 -11.15 -18.33 -14.07
C ARG A 592 -12.18 -17.70 -15.02
N SER A 593 -13.47 -17.85 -14.71
CA SER A 593 -14.55 -17.27 -15.52
C SER A 593 -14.55 -15.74 -15.50
N LEU A 594 -14.18 -15.12 -14.37
CA LEU A 594 -14.09 -13.66 -14.21
C LEU A 594 -12.93 -13.10 -15.04
N TYR A 595 -11.73 -13.68 -14.93
CA TYR A 595 -10.55 -13.21 -15.66
C TYR A 595 -10.72 -13.33 -17.17
N THR A 596 -11.26 -14.44 -17.63
CA THR A 596 -11.59 -14.64 -19.05
C THR A 596 -12.66 -13.62 -19.52
N GLY A 597 -13.71 -13.44 -18.73
CA GLY A 597 -14.82 -12.55 -19.09
C GLY A 597 -14.44 -11.07 -19.11
N LEU A 598 -13.47 -10.67 -18.30
CA LEU A 598 -12.91 -9.31 -18.26
C LEU A 598 -11.69 -9.12 -19.16
N ASN A 599 -11.23 -10.20 -19.82
CA ASN A 599 -10.00 -10.20 -20.63
C ASN A 599 -8.81 -9.57 -19.90
N VAL A 600 -8.54 -10.02 -18.66
CA VAL A 600 -7.56 -9.41 -17.77
C VAL A 600 -6.15 -9.44 -18.35
N ASP A 601 -5.79 -10.50 -19.08
CA ASP A 601 -4.48 -10.62 -19.75
C ASP A 601 -4.21 -9.53 -20.79
N GLU A 602 -5.26 -8.93 -21.37
CA GLU A 602 -5.18 -7.91 -22.42
C GLU A 602 -5.86 -6.59 -21.99
N ALA A 603 -6.05 -6.40 -20.67
CA ALA A 603 -6.57 -5.14 -20.17
C ALA A 603 -5.68 -3.97 -20.64
N GLU A 604 -6.30 -3.00 -21.34
CA GLU A 604 -5.59 -1.89 -22.02
C GLU A 604 -4.56 -1.22 -21.10
N ARG A 605 -4.96 -0.86 -19.90
CA ARG A 605 -4.07 -0.22 -18.92
C ARG A 605 -2.87 -1.09 -18.57
N GLY A 606 -3.09 -2.36 -18.28
CA GLY A 606 -2.03 -3.32 -17.99
C GLY A 606 -1.06 -3.48 -19.16
N ALA A 607 -1.58 -3.58 -20.38
CA ALA A 607 -0.79 -3.71 -21.60
C ALA A 607 0.07 -2.48 -21.87
N VAL A 608 -0.47 -1.26 -21.71
CA VAL A 608 0.27 0.01 -21.86
C VAL A 608 1.39 0.12 -20.83
N ILE A 609 1.12 -0.23 -19.56
CA ILE A 609 2.13 -0.22 -18.50
C ILE A 609 3.26 -1.21 -18.83
N GLN A 610 2.94 -2.44 -19.26
CA GLN A 610 3.93 -3.45 -19.61
C GLN A 610 4.78 -3.02 -20.80
N ALA A 611 4.18 -2.45 -21.84
CA ALA A 611 4.91 -1.90 -22.99
C ALA A 611 5.88 -0.78 -22.56
N SER A 612 5.40 0.15 -21.73
CA SER A 612 6.23 1.25 -21.21
C SER A 612 7.40 0.75 -20.34
N ARG A 613 7.20 -0.33 -19.56
CA ARG A 613 8.27 -0.97 -18.78
C ARG A 613 9.33 -1.60 -19.70
N MET A 614 8.91 -2.31 -20.74
CA MET A 614 9.84 -2.89 -21.74
C MET A 614 10.71 -1.84 -22.43
N GLU A 615 10.15 -0.64 -22.63
CA GLU A 615 10.85 0.50 -23.25
C GLU A 615 11.68 1.33 -22.26
N LEU A 616 11.69 0.97 -20.97
CA LEU A 616 12.30 1.76 -19.89
C LEU A 616 11.79 3.22 -19.88
N ASP A 617 10.50 3.41 -20.14
CA ASP A 617 9.80 4.69 -20.02
C ASP A 617 9.11 4.78 -18.65
N PHE A 618 9.87 5.11 -17.61
CA PHE A 618 9.38 5.22 -16.23
C PHE A 618 8.38 6.37 -16.06
N GLU A 619 8.41 7.36 -16.94
CA GLU A 619 7.44 8.46 -16.94
C GLU A 619 6.07 7.98 -17.42
N ALA A 620 6.04 7.21 -18.50
CA ALA A 620 4.79 6.64 -19.00
C ALA A 620 4.15 5.66 -17.99
N VAL A 621 4.97 4.85 -17.32
CA VAL A 621 4.51 3.96 -16.26
C VAL A 621 3.84 4.73 -15.13
N ALA A 622 4.49 5.77 -14.59
CA ALA A 622 4.04 6.45 -13.37
C ALA A 622 3.03 7.57 -13.62
N ASP A 623 3.15 8.28 -14.75
CA ASP A 623 2.37 9.50 -15.06
C ASP A 623 1.44 9.31 -16.26
N GLY A 624 1.51 8.15 -16.94
CA GLY A 624 0.78 7.80 -18.15
C GLY A 624 1.51 8.17 -19.44
N PRO A 625 1.18 7.52 -20.58
CA PRO A 625 1.75 7.82 -21.88
C PRO A 625 1.37 9.24 -22.36
N GLU A 626 2.16 9.79 -23.27
CA GLU A 626 1.81 11.06 -23.91
C GLU A 626 0.61 10.85 -24.85
N ARG A 627 -0.33 11.78 -24.81
CA ARG A 627 -1.50 11.78 -25.73
C ARG A 627 -1.06 12.18 -27.12
N ASP A 628 -1.61 11.51 -28.12
CA ASP A 628 -1.43 11.89 -29.53
C ASP A 628 -1.88 13.34 -29.75
N GLY A 629 -1.01 14.14 -30.39
CA GLY A 629 -1.33 15.54 -30.72
C GLY A 629 -0.44 16.61 -30.12
N GLY A 630 0.59 16.24 -29.34
CA GLY A 630 1.64 17.18 -28.88
C GLY A 630 1.17 18.12 -27.76
N GLY A 631 2.08 18.56 -26.93
CA GLY A 631 1.81 19.52 -25.85
C GLY A 631 2.09 18.95 -24.45
N GLY A 632 2.73 17.77 -24.36
CA GLY A 632 3.18 17.21 -23.08
C GLY A 632 2.05 16.74 -22.15
N LYS A 633 0.79 16.69 -22.62
CA LYS A 633 -0.33 16.15 -21.84
C LYS A 633 -0.26 14.63 -21.82
N ARG A 634 -0.33 14.05 -20.62
CA ARG A 634 -0.29 12.61 -20.40
C ARG A 634 -1.67 12.03 -20.13
N ASP A 635 -1.86 10.77 -20.52
CA ASP A 635 -3.08 10.02 -20.19
C ASP A 635 -2.93 9.35 -18.82
N ARG A 636 -3.37 10.06 -17.78
CA ARG A 636 -3.30 9.58 -16.41
C ARG A 636 -4.17 8.35 -16.15
N GLY A 637 -5.18 8.10 -16.96
CA GLY A 637 -6.03 6.91 -16.85
C GLY A 637 -5.29 5.62 -17.21
N LEU A 638 -4.20 5.72 -17.98
CA LEU A 638 -3.33 4.60 -18.35
C LEU A 638 -2.05 4.50 -17.49
N ALA A 639 -1.87 5.39 -16.51
CA ALA A 639 -0.76 5.33 -15.55
C ALA A 639 -0.95 4.21 -14.54
N PHE A 640 0.15 3.73 -13.94
CA PHE A 640 0.07 2.85 -12.77
C PHE A 640 -0.35 3.64 -11.54
N ARG A 641 -1.54 3.39 -11.05
CA ARG A 641 -2.09 3.94 -9.81
C ARG A 641 -3.01 2.91 -9.18
N MET A 642 -2.74 2.51 -7.95
CA MET A 642 -3.57 1.56 -7.22
C MET A 642 -4.97 2.12 -6.91
N ILE A 643 -5.07 3.43 -6.75
CA ILE A 643 -6.34 4.14 -6.56
C ILE A 643 -6.54 5.03 -7.78
N ASP A 644 -7.59 4.75 -8.54
CA ASP A 644 -7.93 5.50 -9.77
C ASP A 644 -8.48 6.89 -9.47
N GLU A 645 -9.08 7.04 -8.32
CA GLU A 645 -9.72 8.27 -7.90
C GLU A 645 -8.69 9.28 -7.39
N ASP A 646 -8.88 10.51 -7.80
CA ASP A 646 -8.19 11.69 -7.29
C ASP A 646 -9.18 12.42 -6.36
N PRO A 647 -9.36 11.95 -5.11
CA PRO A 647 -10.39 12.47 -4.24
C PRO A 647 -10.02 13.88 -3.77
N VAL A 648 -11.03 14.69 -3.56
CA VAL A 648 -10.92 15.97 -2.86
C VAL A 648 -11.23 15.74 -1.39
N SER A 649 -10.34 16.19 -0.51
CA SER A 649 -10.57 16.13 0.93
C SER A 649 -11.37 17.35 1.39
N VAL A 650 -12.49 17.09 2.08
CA VAL A 650 -13.26 18.14 2.76
C VAL A 650 -13.11 17.97 4.27
N ILE A 651 -12.76 19.04 4.96
CA ILE A 651 -12.62 19.08 6.41
C ILE A 651 -13.97 19.40 7.02
N VAL A 652 -14.45 18.53 7.89
CA VAL A 652 -15.69 18.70 8.65
C VAL A 652 -15.35 19.26 10.04
N THR A 653 -15.83 20.44 10.34
CA THR A 653 -15.62 21.11 11.64
C THR A 653 -16.79 20.94 12.60
N GLU A 654 -17.98 20.56 12.10
CA GLU A 654 -19.20 20.41 12.92
C GLU A 654 -19.15 19.16 13.83
N TYR A 655 -18.52 18.06 13.40
CA TYR A 655 -18.34 16.86 14.23
C TYR A 655 -17.05 16.95 15.04
N ASP A 656 -17.00 17.91 15.96
CA ASP A 656 -15.83 18.15 16.79
C ASP A 656 -16.23 18.88 18.09
N PRO A 657 -16.56 18.13 19.17
CA PRO A 657 -17.00 18.74 20.41
C PRO A 657 -15.95 19.65 21.09
N GLU A 658 -14.67 19.48 20.73
CA GLU A 658 -13.56 20.26 21.28
C GLU A 658 -13.18 21.47 20.41
N ALA A 659 -13.88 21.68 19.28
CA ALA A 659 -13.59 22.71 18.27
C ALA A 659 -12.13 22.72 17.75
N ARG A 660 -11.42 21.61 17.88
CA ARG A 660 -10.02 21.47 17.50
C ARG A 660 -9.82 21.54 15.98
N ALA A 661 -10.75 20.98 15.22
CA ALA A 661 -10.71 21.01 13.75
C ALA A 661 -10.80 22.45 13.23
N ALA A 662 -11.66 23.29 13.81
CA ALA A 662 -11.79 24.70 13.45
C ALA A 662 -10.51 25.48 13.75
N GLU A 663 -9.88 25.26 14.92
CA GLU A 663 -8.58 25.85 15.28
C GLU A 663 -7.49 25.45 14.27
N LEU A 664 -7.41 24.16 13.91
CA LEU A 664 -6.44 23.64 12.96
C LEU A 664 -6.63 24.20 11.54
N VAL A 665 -7.88 24.37 11.10
CA VAL A 665 -8.20 25.03 9.82
C VAL A 665 -7.71 26.47 9.80
N GLU A 666 -7.89 27.21 10.89
CA GLU A 666 -7.41 28.60 10.99
C GLU A 666 -5.87 28.65 11.01
N ARG A 667 -5.21 27.70 11.64
CA ARG A 667 -3.73 27.56 11.57
C ARG A 667 -3.23 27.29 10.16
N LEU A 668 -3.95 26.50 9.34
CA LEU A 668 -3.63 26.32 7.93
C LEU A 668 -3.78 27.60 7.12
N ARG A 669 -4.85 28.38 7.37
CA ARG A 669 -5.10 29.67 6.70
C ARG A 669 -4.05 30.72 7.01
N THR A 670 -3.62 30.77 8.25
CA THR A 670 -2.62 31.75 8.73
C THR A 670 -1.17 31.28 8.51
N GLY A 671 -0.95 30.04 8.07
CA GLY A 671 0.40 29.48 7.94
C GLY A 671 1.09 29.25 9.29
N SER A 672 0.34 29.14 10.38
CA SER A 672 0.88 29.02 11.75
C SER A 672 1.26 27.57 12.07
N GLY A 673 2.56 27.29 12.15
CA GLY A 673 3.12 26.00 12.51
C GLY A 673 3.47 25.10 11.32
N PRO A 674 4.04 23.91 11.56
CA PRO A 674 4.46 23.01 10.51
C PRO A 674 3.24 22.39 9.81
N LEU A 675 3.07 22.71 8.52
CA LEU A 675 1.93 22.29 7.68
C LEU A 675 1.62 20.78 7.80
N GLY A 676 2.65 19.95 7.74
CA GLY A 676 2.47 18.48 7.81
C GLY A 676 1.94 17.97 9.15
N ALA A 677 2.22 18.66 10.27
CA ALA A 677 1.68 18.29 11.57
C ALA A 677 0.19 18.66 11.67
N VAL A 678 -0.16 19.87 11.24
CA VAL A 678 -1.55 20.34 11.24
C VAL A 678 -2.44 19.45 10.33
N LEU A 679 -1.95 19.10 9.14
CA LEU A 679 -2.68 18.20 8.24
C LEU A 679 -2.85 16.80 8.82
N ARG A 680 -1.87 16.30 9.58
CA ARG A 680 -2.02 14.98 10.25
C ARG A 680 -3.12 15.01 11.30
N GLU A 681 -3.15 16.02 12.17
CA GLU A 681 -4.21 16.17 13.18
C GLU A 681 -5.62 16.29 12.55
N LEU A 682 -5.72 16.98 11.41
CA LEU A 682 -7.00 17.15 10.69
C LEU A 682 -7.52 15.88 10.01
N ARG A 683 -6.69 14.84 9.82
CA ARG A 683 -7.11 13.61 9.10
C ARG A 683 -8.36 12.96 9.72
N GLY A 684 -8.47 12.97 11.04
CA GLY A 684 -9.66 12.47 11.75
C GLY A 684 -10.96 13.16 11.37
N HIS A 685 -10.88 14.37 10.83
CA HIS A 685 -12.02 15.22 10.45
C HIS A 685 -12.21 15.35 8.93
N MET A 686 -11.42 14.62 8.11
CA MET A 686 -11.50 14.71 6.65
C MET A 686 -12.42 13.64 6.07
N VAL A 687 -13.31 14.07 5.18
CA VAL A 687 -14.12 13.20 4.33
C VAL A 687 -13.59 13.30 2.91
N SER A 688 -13.36 12.16 2.26
CA SER A 688 -12.93 12.11 0.87
C SER A 688 -14.15 12.07 -0.07
N LEU A 689 -14.23 13.03 -0.98
CA LEU A 689 -15.26 13.09 -2.02
C LEU A 689 -14.63 12.82 -3.39
N PRO A 690 -15.27 12.06 -4.30
CA PRO A 690 -14.82 11.98 -5.68
C PRO A 690 -14.68 13.37 -6.26
N ARG A 691 -13.65 13.59 -7.07
CA ARG A 691 -13.45 14.88 -7.72
C ARG A 691 -14.69 15.32 -8.53
N ALA A 692 -15.31 14.40 -9.27
CA ALA A 692 -16.51 14.69 -10.02
C ALA A 692 -17.67 15.21 -9.13
N VAL A 693 -17.82 14.66 -7.93
CA VAL A 693 -18.81 15.12 -6.93
C VAL A 693 -18.37 16.45 -6.32
N ALA A 694 -17.15 16.54 -5.84
CA ALA A 694 -16.63 17.73 -5.17
C ALA A 694 -16.60 18.98 -6.09
N THR A 695 -16.43 18.79 -7.39
CA THR A 695 -16.42 19.88 -8.38
C THR A 695 -17.78 20.20 -8.99
N ALA A 696 -18.82 19.41 -8.69
CA ALA A 696 -20.19 19.73 -9.10
C ALA A 696 -20.59 21.10 -8.50
N PRO A 697 -21.24 22.02 -9.29
CA PRO A 697 -21.46 23.41 -8.87
C PRO A 697 -22.14 23.56 -7.50
N HIS A 698 -23.13 22.72 -7.19
CA HIS A 698 -23.88 22.75 -5.94
C HIS A 698 -23.03 22.28 -4.74
N VAL A 699 -22.19 21.25 -4.91
CA VAL A 699 -21.28 20.78 -3.87
C VAL A 699 -20.12 21.77 -3.68
N ARG A 700 -19.58 22.27 -4.80
CA ARG A 700 -18.48 23.25 -4.77
C ARG A 700 -18.87 24.55 -4.05
N ALA A 701 -20.12 24.97 -4.13
CA ALA A 701 -20.62 26.13 -3.42
C ALA A 701 -20.61 25.98 -1.88
N LEU A 702 -20.62 24.73 -1.39
CA LEU A 702 -20.53 24.38 0.03
C LEU A 702 -19.09 24.14 0.50
N CYS A 703 -18.11 24.39 -0.35
CA CYS A 703 -16.70 24.13 -0.05
C CYS A 703 -15.91 25.46 -0.02
N LYS A 704 -15.23 25.74 1.08
CA LYS A 704 -14.37 26.91 1.24
C LYS A 704 -12.90 26.52 1.14
N PRO A 705 -12.08 27.16 0.29
CA PRO A 705 -10.65 26.88 0.25
C PRO A 705 -9.99 27.09 1.62
N VAL A 706 -9.09 26.16 1.98
CA VAL A 706 -8.33 26.24 3.24
C VAL A 706 -6.96 26.84 3.01
N ILE A 707 -6.29 26.45 1.92
CA ILE A 707 -4.96 26.95 1.54
C ILE A 707 -5.06 27.58 0.14
N ALA A 708 -4.60 28.81 -0.02
CA ALA A 708 -4.60 29.47 -1.32
C ALA A 708 -3.75 28.71 -2.35
N GLY A 709 -4.32 28.42 -3.52
CA GLY A 709 -3.66 27.68 -4.60
C GLY A 709 -3.67 26.14 -4.44
N HIS A 710 -4.27 25.58 -3.40
CA HIS A 710 -4.52 24.15 -3.23
C HIS A 710 -5.99 23.82 -3.55
N GLU A 711 -6.19 23.05 -4.64
CA GLU A 711 -7.54 22.70 -5.12
C GLU A 711 -8.08 21.37 -4.55
N ASP A 712 -7.32 20.69 -3.71
CA ASP A 712 -7.64 19.34 -3.24
C ASP A 712 -7.97 19.26 -1.75
N LEU A 713 -8.00 20.43 -1.05
CA LEU A 713 -8.32 20.53 0.38
C LEU A 713 -9.26 21.70 0.64
N TRP A 714 -10.46 21.38 1.08
CA TRP A 714 -11.49 22.37 1.35
C TRP A 714 -12.09 22.18 2.75
N GLU A 715 -12.66 23.24 3.31
CA GLU A 715 -13.51 23.18 4.49
C GLU A 715 -14.97 23.01 4.03
N TRP A 716 -15.67 22.04 4.61
CA TRP A 716 -17.08 21.78 4.38
C TRP A 716 -17.93 22.83 5.10
N GLN A 717 -18.83 23.49 4.39
CA GLN A 717 -19.77 24.49 4.90
C GLN A 717 -21.24 24.03 4.79
N GLY A 718 -21.47 22.82 4.26
CA GLY A 718 -22.79 22.20 4.24
C GLY A 718 -23.12 21.52 5.58
N GLY A 719 -24.34 21.01 5.75
CA GLY A 719 -24.73 20.28 6.95
C GLY A 719 -23.94 18.98 7.14
N TYR A 720 -23.74 18.61 8.40
CA TYR A 720 -23.19 17.32 8.80
C TYR A 720 -24.13 16.64 9.78
N ASP A 721 -24.74 15.55 9.35
CA ASP A 721 -25.70 14.80 10.16
C ASP A 721 -24.96 13.87 11.14
N VAL A 722 -25.41 13.85 12.39
CA VAL A 722 -24.80 13.07 13.48
C VAL A 722 -24.95 11.56 13.33
N HIS A 723 -25.78 11.10 12.41
CA HIS A 723 -25.97 9.67 12.12
C HIS A 723 -25.33 9.25 10.78
N VAL A 724 -25.49 10.06 9.73
CA VAL A 724 -25.09 9.65 8.38
C VAL A 724 -23.94 10.45 7.78
N GLY A 725 -23.46 11.49 8.46
CA GLY A 725 -22.29 12.26 8.01
C GLY A 725 -22.64 13.42 7.08
N VAL A 726 -21.81 13.69 6.07
CA VAL A 726 -21.96 14.81 5.15
C VAL A 726 -23.34 14.81 4.47
N ASP A 727 -23.99 15.97 4.38
CA ASP A 727 -25.37 16.16 3.94
C ASP A 727 -25.65 15.58 2.54
N GLU A 728 -26.75 14.84 2.47
CA GLU A 728 -27.15 14.06 1.30
C GLU A 728 -27.72 14.94 0.17
N GLU A 729 -28.50 15.97 0.51
CA GLU A 729 -29.10 16.86 -0.47
C GLU A 729 -28.05 17.64 -1.27
N ALA A 730 -26.88 17.87 -0.66
CA ALA A 730 -25.77 18.55 -1.31
C ALA A 730 -24.99 17.65 -2.28
N ILE A 731 -24.97 16.31 -2.05
CA ILE A 731 -24.03 15.40 -2.76
C ILE A 731 -24.72 14.56 -3.84
N GLY A 732 -26.03 14.40 -3.79
CA GLY A 732 -26.79 13.51 -4.69
C GLY A 732 -26.70 12.02 -4.31
N GLU A 733 -27.80 11.28 -4.51
CA GLU A 733 -27.96 9.90 -4.04
C GLU A 733 -27.13 8.85 -4.82
N ASP A 734 -26.67 9.15 -6.03
CA ASP A 734 -26.11 8.17 -6.96
C ASP A 734 -24.58 8.06 -6.96
N THR A 735 -23.88 8.65 -6.00
CA THR A 735 -22.42 8.51 -5.89
C THR A 735 -22.05 7.15 -5.34
N VAL A 736 -21.56 6.32 -6.22
CA VAL A 736 -21.04 4.99 -5.97
C VAL A 736 -19.57 5.11 -5.52
N TRP A 737 -19.23 4.40 -4.47
CA TRP A 737 -17.86 4.21 -3.98
C TRP A 737 -17.47 2.75 -3.98
#